data_0926349d704dc00931d2caa34c77b518
#
_entry.id   0926349d704dc00931d2caa34c77b518
#
_cell.length_a   1.000
_cell.length_b   1.000
_cell.length_c   1.000
_cell.angle_alpha   90.00
_cell.angle_beta   90.00
_cell.angle_gamma   90.00
#
_symmetry.space_group_name_H-M   'P 1'
#
loop_
_entity.id
_entity.type
_entity.pdbx_description
1 polymer ?
#
loop_
_entity_poly.entity_id
_entity_poly.type
_entity_poly.pdbx_seq_one_letter_code
_entity_poly.pdbx_strand_id
1 'polypeptide(L)'
;MSQGDLPAIHGSEWRASAPLSFTQPLLADAARTEVLRFIAQRHDGHLFLVANVWDVLIENEPAQFEGESWHTFTTRFIEAVHRGLQAQIQAKMGQDEGVEVIPRRTMDVFLDRRAQHFLVDLRLTFRRLAHYMAVGIGQRLEWQRTMTRTRKLDAHLKTIYADGMATPDGGSFGGKGFRSTWQEGVVAVATALRRQPDASRDAVPGKGYDGDLVAPMIRDIGLGLAMGDTPLDVMAANLGKAGSNQNGGWDGAGGRDLHVGAWHVGVLPPTAPLPIASVTMTGLAFAAWRQNLDRFHVACIGEGTSSSGEFWEAMNLAGARGLPICYILQNNQIALDTPPAKQSGVEVWADKAVAMGFPAWTIDGSDPAAWHASAAVAREFAMEGGGPTLIHVETMRGCGHAHHHDDLYLGNASGTPPGYVDRDLLAYWEAKDPIPTHRQLLLDLGVDEIALKNMEEEEQLLVDKALKTVTEMPWPDPETVTKGVTTLNDAETHKQRFDRLKTPYEGSEAPAPLAVGETTLDYVESGGWTYARAIQQAMADIATRHGDQCVFIGEDMEVAGAFGMNMALKNAGHADKLVDMPLCEAVIVHTGTGAALSGMRPMVEIQFGGFAALGYNALINNAAMLRWRWGADCPMTIRIPLGAKTRSGPFHANMIESWFANDPGMVVIAPGCPQDAYDLLMEAAELNDPVIMLEHIGLYGLGGGLTGWGQNINQKVDTSPVQTAIDEGKRHKIGKAAVIRGGRDITLVTWGSMIHIAKQAADVLSSEDIEVEIIDLRTLLPFDAQTCIESVSRTGRLVILQEGQWNGGLGHTLQSRILESSFYSLEAAPVVIGAIDTPVPFSPPLEDFTVPSLDHVIEVVRFSAQS
;
A
#
# COMPACT_ATOMS: atom_id res chain seq x y z
N MET A 1 -10.38 0.97 -25.76
CA MET A 1 -11.39 -0.11 -25.66
C MET A 1 -12.75 0.55 -25.53
N SER A 2 -13.73 0.18 -26.39
CA SER A 2 -15.12 0.59 -26.23
C SER A 2 -15.54 0.27 -24.80
N GLN A 3 -16.33 1.13 -24.17
CA GLN A 3 -16.91 0.89 -22.84
C GLN A 3 -17.53 -0.52 -22.85
N GLY A 4 -16.78 -1.47 -22.25
CA GLY A 4 -17.19 -2.86 -22.21
C GLY A 4 -18.48 -2.96 -21.44
N ASP A 5 -19.42 -3.64 -22.01
CA ASP A 5 -20.57 -4.21 -21.35
C ASP A 5 -20.10 -4.80 -20.01
N LEU A 6 -20.82 -4.53 -18.94
CA LEU A 6 -20.71 -5.34 -17.71
C LEU A 6 -20.67 -6.79 -18.20
N PRO A 7 -19.68 -7.60 -17.79
CA PRO A 7 -19.60 -8.96 -18.26
C PRO A 7 -21.00 -9.55 -18.18
N ALA A 8 -21.53 -9.97 -19.32
CA ALA A 8 -22.83 -10.64 -19.34
C ALA A 8 -22.68 -11.78 -18.36
N ILE A 9 -23.45 -11.74 -17.27
CA ILE A 9 -23.48 -12.80 -16.26
C ILE A 9 -24.12 -13.99 -16.98
N HIS A 10 -23.32 -14.61 -17.87
CA HIS A 10 -23.72 -15.86 -18.51
C HIS A 10 -23.65 -16.93 -17.45
N GLY A 11 -24.80 -17.57 -17.25
CA GLY A 11 -25.06 -18.58 -16.28
C GLY A 11 -23.96 -19.65 -16.14
N SER A 12 -23.03 -19.41 -15.22
CA SER A 12 -22.35 -20.48 -14.55
C SER A 12 -23.41 -21.14 -13.64
N GLU A 13 -23.69 -22.41 -13.85
CA GLU A 13 -24.59 -23.18 -12.99
C GLU A 13 -24.12 -23.05 -11.55
N TRP A 14 -24.88 -22.30 -10.77
CA TRP A 14 -24.62 -22.09 -9.35
C TRP A 14 -24.76 -23.43 -8.63
N ARG A 15 -23.65 -24.02 -8.20
CA ARG A 15 -23.63 -25.22 -7.38
C ARG A 15 -23.73 -24.83 -5.91
N ALA A 16 -24.93 -24.63 -5.41
CA ALA A 16 -25.17 -24.61 -3.98
C ALA A 16 -24.79 -25.98 -3.38
N SER A 17 -24.02 -25.95 -2.31
CA SER A 17 -23.83 -27.11 -1.44
C SER A 17 -25.18 -27.45 -0.78
N ALA A 18 -25.86 -28.49 -1.25
CA ALA A 18 -27.16 -29.01 -0.89
C ALA A 18 -28.36 -28.07 -1.23
N PRO A 19 -29.41 -28.61 -1.85
CA PRO A 19 -30.61 -27.84 -2.13
C PRO A 19 -31.31 -27.47 -0.82
N LEU A 20 -31.35 -26.20 -0.48
CA LEU A 20 -32.23 -25.69 0.57
C LEU A 20 -33.66 -25.85 0.08
N SER A 21 -34.49 -26.63 0.77
CA SER A 21 -35.92 -26.73 0.49
C SER A 21 -36.70 -25.81 1.43
N PHE A 22 -37.66 -25.06 0.90
CA PHE A 22 -38.60 -24.28 1.70
C PHE A 22 -39.62 -25.22 2.36
N THR A 23 -39.21 -25.84 3.45
CA THR A 23 -40.12 -26.75 4.17
C THR A 23 -40.83 -26.07 5.35
N GLN A 24 -40.62 -24.76 5.59
CA GLN A 24 -41.25 -24.06 6.70
C GLN A 24 -41.74 -22.64 6.28
N PRO A 25 -43.03 -22.32 6.52
CA PRO A 25 -43.60 -20.98 6.27
C PRO A 25 -42.81 -19.84 6.95
N LEU A 26 -42.26 -20.09 8.16
CA LEU A 26 -41.46 -19.14 8.93
C LEU A 26 -40.17 -18.71 8.19
N LEU A 27 -39.58 -19.55 7.36
CA LEU A 27 -38.37 -19.16 6.58
C LEU A 27 -38.71 -18.23 5.41
N ALA A 28 -39.89 -18.39 4.83
CA ALA A 28 -40.35 -17.49 3.76
C ALA A 28 -40.60 -16.05 4.27
N ASP A 29 -41.19 -15.92 5.44
CA ASP A 29 -41.47 -14.63 6.04
C ASP A 29 -40.18 -13.90 6.48
N ALA A 30 -39.23 -14.65 7.05
CA ALA A 30 -37.93 -14.12 7.41
C ALA A 30 -37.16 -13.67 6.16
N ALA A 31 -37.14 -14.47 5.10
CA ALA A 31 -36.50 -14.11 3.84
C ALA A 31 -37.13 -12.89 3.18
N ARG A 32 -38.48 -12.82 3.17
CA ARG A 32 -39.23 -11.64 2.71
C ARG A 32 -38.83 -10.40 3.46
N THR A 33 -38.78 -10.47 4.77
CA THR A 33 -38.41 -9.34 5.63
C THR A 33 -37.00 -8.84 5.30
N GLU A 34 -36.02 -9.72 5.13
CA GLU A 34 -34.67 -9.33 4.79
C GLU A 34 -34.55 -8.73 3.39
N VAL A 35 -35.22 -9.30 2.40
CA VAL A 35 -35.28 -8.73 1.05
C VAL A 35 -35.89 -7.34 1.08
N LEU A 36 -37.04 -7.16 1.73
CA LEU A 36 -37.69 -5.83 1.81
C LEU A 36 -36.87 -4.82 2.62
N ARG A 37 -36.17 -5.26 3.67
CA ARG A 37 -35.25 -4.41 4.44
C ARG A 37 -34.13 -3.89 3.54
N PHE A 38 -33.48 -4.76 2.78
CA PHE A 38 -32.46 -4.38 1.82
C PHE A 38 -33.01 -3.39 0.77
N ILE A 39 -34.17 -3.68 0.19
CA ILE A 39 -34.80 -2.81 -0.81
C ILE A 39 -35.14 -1.42 -0.21
N ALA A 40 -35.68 -1.38 1.00
CA ALA A 40 -35.99 -0.12 1.67
C ALA A 40 -34.72 0.74 1.93
N GLN A 41 -33.60 0.13 2.21
CA GLN A 41 -32.33 0.83 2.43
C GLN A 41 -31.70 1.36 1.14
N ARG A 42 -31.81 0.62 0.04
CA ARG A 42 -30.99 0.82 -1.16
C ARG A 42 -31.76 1.16 -2.41
N HIS A 43 -33.00 0.73 -2.51
CA HIS A 43 -33.83 0.80 -3.71
C HIS A 43 -35.31 1.07 -3.36
N ASP A 44 -35.54 2.00 -2.46
CA ASP A 44 -36.85 2.31 -1.88
C ASP A 44 -37.96 2.53 -2.93
N GLY A 45 -37.63 3.12 -4.07
CA GLY A 45 -38.55 3.29 -5.20
C GLY A 45 -39.08 1.97 -5.79
N HIS A 46 -38.44 0.84 -5.50
CA HIS A 46 -38.86 -0.48 -5.97
C HIS A 46 -39.53 -1.36 -4.90
N LEU A 47 -39.68 -0.84 -3.68
CA LEU A 47 -40.20 -1.60 -2.55
C LEU A 47 -41.56 -2.24 -2.83
N PHE A 48 -42.50 -1.46 -3.36
CA PHE A 48 -43.85 -1.97 -3.67
C PHE A 48 -43.87 -3.00 -4.79
N LEU A 49 -43.04 -2.83 -5.81
CA LEU A 49 -42.92 -3.82 -6.88
C LEU A 49 -42.41 -5.15 -6.33
N VAL A 50 -41.37 -5.12 -5.52
CA VAL A 50 -40.75 -6.33 -4.93
C VAL A 50 -41.72 -7.02 -3.99
N ALA A 51 -42.39 -6.27 -3.13
CA ALA A 51 -43.39 -6.79 -2.22
C ALA A 51 -44.58 -7.46 -2.98
N ASN A 52 -45.12 -6.79 -3.98
CA ASN A 52 -46.22 -7.34 -4.78
C ASN A 52 -45.82 -8.60 -5.54
N VAL A 53 -44.64 -8.65 -6.13
CA VAL A 53 -44.13 -9.84 -6.82
C VAL A 53 -43.98 -11.01 -5.84
N TRP A 54 -43.48 -10.73 -4.62
CA TRP A 54 -43.37 -11.75 -3.57
C TRP A 54 -44.72 -12.32 -3.19
N ASP A 55 -45.65 -11.43 -2.86
CA ASP A 55 -47.01 -11.84 -2.40
C ASP A 55 -47.74 -12.61 -3.50
N VAL A 56 -47.66 -12.16 -4.76
CA VAL A 56 -48.30 -12.86 -5.91
C VAL A 56 -47.69 -14.25 -6.13
N LEU A 57 -46.40 -14.44 -6.01
CA LEU A 57 -45.76 -15.74 -6.20
C LEU A 57 -46.07 -16.73 -5.08
N ILE A 58 -46.21 -16.24 -3.85
CA ILE A 58 -46.55 -17.09 -2.69
C ILE A 58 -48.05 -17.39 -2.60
N GLU A 59 -48.92 -16.37 -2.78
CA GLU A 59 -50.36 -16.53 -2.63
C GLU A 59 -51.03 -17.32 -3.76
N ASN A 60 -50.55 -17.15 -5.00
CA ASN A 60 -51.18 -17.82 -6.16
C ASN A 60 -50.68 -19.24 -6.44
N GLU A 61 -49.51 -19.63 -5.87
CA GLU A 61 -48.91 -20.94 -6.13
C GLU A 61 -48.35 -21.61 -4.85
N PRO A 62 -49.10 -21.66 -3.74
CA PRO A 62 -48.61 -22.19 -2.47
C PRO A 62 -48.10 -23.63 -2.55
N ALA A 63 -48.73 -24.47 -3.37
CA ALA A 63 -48.38 -25.90 -3.53
C ALA A 63 -47.06 -26.09 -4.33
N GLN A 64 -46.73 -25.17 -5.22
CA GLN A 64 -45.44 -25.19 -5.93
C GLN A 64 -44.31 -24.71 -5.03
N PHE A 65 -44.57 -23.74 -4.16
CA PHE A 65 -43.62 -23.20 -3.22
C PHE A 65 -43.15 -24.23 -2.19
N GLU A 66 -44.05 -25.10 -1.69
CA GLU A 66 -43.68 -26.12 -0.68
C GLU A 66 -42.71 -27.19 -1.18
N GLY A 67 -42.55 -27.36 -2.49
CA GLY A 67 -41.64 -28.33 -3.13
C GLY A 67 -40.50 -27.71 -3.93
N GLU A 68 -40.47 -26.38 -4.04
CA GLU A 68 -39.54 -25.65 -4.89
C GLU A 68 -38.19 -25.48 -4.18
N SER A 69 -37.09 -25.65 -4.94
CA SER A 69 -35.76 -25.28 -4.42
C SER A 69 -35.60 -23.76 -4.29
N TRP A 70 -34.78 -23.32 -3.33
CA TRP A 70 -34.44 -21.90 -3.18
C TRP A 70 -33.96 -21.28 -4.49
N HIS A 71 -33.14 -21.99 -5.24
CA HIS A 71 -32.63 -21.53 -6.53
C HIS A 71 -33.74 -21.31 -7.55
N THR A 72 -34.65 -22.21 -7.68
CA THR A 72 -35.78 -22.11 -8.62
C THR A 72 -36.71 -20.95 -8.25
N PHE A 73 -37.05 -20.83 -6.97
CA PHE A 73 -37.83 -19.68 -6.49
C PHE A 73 -37.16 -18.35 -6.78
N THR A 74 -35.89 -18.20 -6.43
CA THR A 74 -35.15 -16.93 -6.62
C THR A 74 -35.05 -16.56 -8.09
N THR A 75 -34.83 -17.54 -8.98
CA THR A 75 -34.80 -17.31 -10.43
C THR A 75 -36.14 -16.77 -10.93
N ARG A 76 -37.25 -17.46 -10.61
CA ARG A 76 -38.61 -17.03 -10.97
C ARG A 76 -38.92 -15.62 -10.43
N PHE A 77 -38.55 -15.36 -9.18
CA PHE A 77 -38.76 -14.09 -8.52
C PHE A 77 -38.06 -12.96 -9.25
N ILE A 78 -36.76 -13.13 -9.51
CA ILE A 78 -35.94 -12.13 -10.22
C ILE A 78 -36.48 -11.88 -11.64
N GLU A 79 -36.88 -12.92 -12.36
CA GLU A 79 -37.51 -12.77 -13.67
C GLU A 79 -38.86 -12.02 -13.60
N ALA A 80 -39.68 -12.30 -12.60
CA ALA A 80 -40.92 -11.56 -12.40
C ALA A 80 -40.69 -10.09 -12.06
N VAL A 81 -39.72 -9.78 -11.19
CA VAL A 81 -39.33 -8.42 -10.89
C VAL A 81 -38.79 -7.71 -12.14
N HIS A 82 -37.93 -8.39 -12.92
CA HIS A 82 -37.40 -7.84 -14.17
C HIS A 82 -38.52 -7.49 -15.15
N ARG A 83 -39.49 -8.41 -15.39
CA ARG A 83 -40.66 -8.15 -16.25
C ARG A 83 -41.49 -6.97 -15.73
N GLY A 84 -41.66 -6.85 -14.41
CA GLY A 84 -42.31 -5.70 -13.77
C GLY A 84 -41.61 -4.38 -14.00
N LEU A 85 -40.29 -4.37 -13.86
CA LEU A 85 -39.45 -3.20 -14.15
C LEU A 85 -39.55 -2.77 -15.62
N GLN A 86 -39.41 -3.71 -16.54
CA GLN A 86 -39.52 -3.44 -17.99
C GLN A 86 -40.91 -2.87 -18.33
N ALA A 87 -41.99 -3.46 -17.79
CA ALA A 87 -43.35 -2.92 -17.98
C ALA A 87 -43.52 -1.52 -17.43
N GLN A 88 -42.93 -1.21 -16.27
CA GLN A 88 -42.96 0.15 -15.70
C GLN A 88 -42.15 1.15 -16.53
N ILE A 89 -40.97 0.75 -17.01
CA ILE A 89 -40.16 1.58 -17.91
C ILE A 89 -40.93 1.87 -19.18
N GLN A 90 -41.44 0.86 -19.87
CA GLN A 90 -42.23 1.03 -21.10
C GLN A 90 -43.47 1.89 -20.89
N ALA A 91 -44.22 1.67 -19.79
CA ALA A 91 -45.45 2.44 -19.53
C ALA A 91 -45.17 3.92 -19.21
N LYS A 92 -44.01 4.25 -18.65
CA LYS A 92 -43.65 5.62 -18.27
C LYS A 92 -42.84 6.36 -19.33
N MET A 93 -42.10 5.65 -20.18
CA MET A 93 -41.23 6.25 -21.19
C MET A 93 -42.01 6.79 -22.37
N GLY A 94 -43.03 6.13 -22.87
CA GLY A 94 -43.92 6.57 -23.93
C GLY A 94 -43.24 7.35 -25.07
N GLN A 95 -43.46 8.69 -25.12
CA GLN A 95 -42.88 9.59 -26.13
C GLN A 95 -41.49 10.10 -25.75
N ASP A 96 -40.94 9.72 -24.58
CA ASP A 96 -39.68 10.25 -24.06
C ASP A 96 -38.49 9.32 -24.35
N GLU A 97 -38.69 8.31 -25.17
CA GLU A 97 -37.65 7.32 -25.61
C GLU A 97 -36.48 8.04 -26.22
N GLY A 98 -35.89 8.80 -26.29
CA GLY A 98 -34.74 9.45 -26.95
C GLY A 98 -34.30 10.71 -26.25
N VAL A 99 -34.90 11.02 -25.08
CA VAL A 99 -34.48 12.18 -24.30
C VAL A 99 -33.10 11.91 -23.71
N GLU A 100 -32.14 12.75 -24.06
CA GLU A 100 -30.80 12.67 -23.48
C GLU A 100 -30.82 13.15 -22.01
N VAL A 101 -30.37 12.28 -21.10
CA VAL A 101 -30.13 12.61 -19.68
C VAL A 101 -28.80 13.32 -19.52
N ILE A 102 -27.80 12.87 -20.27
CA ILE A 102 -26.52 13.55 -20.51
C ILE A 102 -26.18 13.39 -22.00
N PRO A 103 -25.32 14.24 -22.60
CA PRO A 103 -24.98 14.15 -24.01
C PRO A 103 -24.61 12.72 -24.43
N ARG A 104 -25.23 12.23 -25.50
CA ARG A 104 -25.09 10.89 -26.08
C ARG A 104 -25.60 9.72 -25.21
N ARG A 105 -26.35 9.99 -24.13
CA ARG A 105 -26.97 8.93 -23.32
C ARG A 105 -28.41 9.26 -23.03
N THR A 106 -29.26 8.44 -23.56
CA THR A 106 -30.73 8.59 -23.47
C THR A 106 -31.28 8.02 -22.17
N MET A 107 -32.49 8.41 -21.81
CA MET A 107 -33.14 8.02 -20.57
C MET A 107 -33.37 6.51 -20.47
N ASP A 108 -33.71 5.85 -21.56
CA ASP A 108 -33.90 4.40 -21.66
C ASP A 108 -32.61 3.65 -21.28
N VAL A 109 -31.46 4.05 -21.83
CA VAL A 109 -30.15 3.46 -21.51
C VAL A 109 -29.81 3.64 -20.02
N PHE A 110 -30.17 4.79 -19.41
CA PHE A 110 -29.95 5.01 -17.97
C PHE A 110 -30.85 4.15 -17.11
N LEU A 111 -32.13 4.04 -17.46
CA LEU A 111 -33.10 3.25 -16.72
C LEU A 111 -32.79 1.76 -16.81
N ASP A 112 -32.42 1.28 -17.99
CA ASP A 112 -32.01 -0.10 -18.17
C ASP A 112 -30.76 -0.44 -17.34
N ARG A 113 -29.74 0.42 -17.36
CA ARG A 113 -28.55 0.25 -16.52
C ARG A 113 -28.89 0.21 -15.02
N ARG A 114 -29.75 1.11 -14.54
CA ARG A 114 -30.20 1.11 -13.14
C ARG A 114 -31.00 -0.15 -12.79
N ALA A 115 -31.85 -0.62 -13.70
CA ALA A 115 -32.56 -1.88 -13.52
C ALA A 115 -31.60 -3.05 -13.43
N GLN A 116 -30.57 -3.13 -14.27
CA GLN A 116 -29.52 -4.16 -14.19
C GLN A 116 -28.77 -4.14 -12.85
N HIS A 117 -28.33 -2.96 -12.39
CA HIS A 117 -27.69 -2.85 -11.07
C HIS A 117 -28.59 -3.33 -9.94
N PHE A 118 -29.86 -2.95 -9.96
CA PHE A 118 -30.85 -3.41 -8.99
C PHE A 118 -31.03 -4.93 -9.00
N LEU A 119 -31.11 -5.54 -10.19
CA LEU A 119 -31.23 -7.00 -10.31
C LEU A 119 -29.97 -7.75 -9.83
N VAL A 120 -28.78 -7.18 -10.02
CA VAL A 120 -27.55 -7.70 -9.43
C VAL A 120 -27.63 -7.66 -7.91
N ASP A 121 -27.96 -6.52 -7.32
CA ASP A 121 -28.10 -6.37 -5.87
C ASP A 121 -29.14 -7.32 -5.29
N LEU A 122 -30.24 -7.52 -5.98
CA LEU A 122 -31.28 -8.48 -5.58
C LEU A 122 -30.78 -9.92 -5.61
N ARG A 123 -30.04 -10.32 -6.65
CA ARG A 123 -29.42 -11.64 -6.73
C ARG A 123 -28.43 -11.88 -5.59
N LEU A 124 -27.57 -10.89 -5.30
CA LEU A 124 -26.61 -10.97 -4.20
C LEU A 124 -27.31 -11.08 -2.85
N THR A 125 -28.44 -10.40 -2.67
CA THR A 125 -29.26 -10.52 -1.45
C THR A 125 -29.81 -11.94 -1.27
N PHE A 126 -30.32 -12.56 -2.33
CA PHE A 126 -30.79 -13.94 -2.25
C PHE A 126 -29.66 -14.95 -2.01
N ARG A 127 -28.49 -14.77 -2.64
CA ARG A 127 -27.30 -15.60 -2.38
C ARG A 127 -26.86 -15.45 -0.91
N ARG A 128 -26.84 -14.22 -0.38
CA ARG A 128 -26.51 -13.97 1.03
C ARG A 128 -27.46 -14.69 1.98
N LEU A 129 -28.76 -14.63 1.72
CA LEU A 129 -29.75 -15.38 2.51
C LEU A 129 -29.54 -16.89 2.44
N ALA A 130 -29.18 -17.44 1.27
CA ALA A 130 -28.86 -18.84 1.12
C ALA A 130 -27.68 -19.26 1.98
N HIS A 131 -26.57 -18.50 1.94
CA HIS A 131 -25.41 -18.75 2.81
C HIS A 131 -25.74 -18.62 4.29
N TYR A 132 -26.52 -17.60 4.67
CA TYR A 132 -26.96 -17.39 6.04
C TYR A 132 -27.74 -18.59 6.59
N MET A 133 -28.69 -19.12 5.80
CA MET A 133 -29.50 -20.30 6.15
C MET A 133 -28.71 -21.61 6.14
N ALA A 134 -27.63 -21.68 5.36
CA ALA A 134 -26.81 -22.89 5.24
C ALA A 134 -25.81 -23.06 6.39
N VAL A 135 -25.68 -22.09 7.26
CA VAL A 135 -24.72 -22.13 8.37
C VAL A 135 -25.01 -23.26 9.34
N GLY A 136 -24.09 -24.24 9.41
CA GLY A 136 -24.21 -25.38 10.30
C GLY A 136 -23.70 -25.11 11.73
N ILE A 137 -24.09 -25.99 12.65
CA ILE A 137 -23.69 -25.92 14.07
C ILE A 137 -22.15 -25.95 14.19
N GLY A 138 -21.45 -26.73 13.38
CA GLY A 138 -19.97 -26.79 13.43
C GLY A 138 -19.30 -25.46 13.17
N GLN A 139 -19.75 -24.69 12.17
CA GLN A 139 -19.25 -23.34 11.89
C GLN A 139 -19.57 -22.37 13.05
N ARG A 140 -20.79 -22.44 13.59
CA ARG A 140 -21.19 -21.62 14.73
C ARG A 140 -20.33 -21.88 15.97
N LEU A 141 -19.97 -23.14 16.22
CA LEU A 141 -19.06 -23.50 17.30
C LEU A 141 -17.64 -22.97 17.06
N GLU A 142 -17.13 -23.01 15.83
CA GLU A 142 -15.84 -22.42 15.47
C GLU A 142 -15.85 -20.92 15.77
N TRP A 143 -16.91 -20.20 15.39
CA TRP A 143 -17.04 -18.78 15.68
C TRP A 143 -17.11 -18.49 17.17
N GLN A 144 -17.96 -19.21 17.91
CA GLN A 144 -18.10 -19.05 19.38
C GLN A 144 -16.74 -19.24 20.07
N ARG A 145 -16.00 -20.27 19.67
CA ARG A 145 -14.67 -20.58 20.20
C ARG A 145 -13.70 -19.41 19.94
N THR A 146 -13.65 -18.93 18.70
CA THR A 146 -12.70 -17.89 18.32
C THR A 146 -13.07 -16.51 18.90
N MET A 147 -14.35 -16.16 18.97
CA MET A 147 -14.82 -14.94 19.65
C MET A 147 -14.46 -14.97 21.12
N THR A 148 -14.69 -16.09 21.80
CA THR A 148 -14.34 -16.30 23.23
C THR A 148 -12.83 -16.15 23.43
N ARG A 149 -12.01 -16.79 22.58
CA ARG A 149 -10.55 -16.65 22.58
C ARG A 149 -10.10 -15.21 22.44
N THR A 150 -10.67 -14.47 21.48
CA THR A 150 -10.38 -13.07 21.21
C THR A 150 -10.65 -12.20 22.44
N ARG A 151 -11.83 -12.33 23.06
CA ARG A 151 -12.22 -11.57 24.24
C ARG A 151 -11.30 -11.83 25.45
N LYS A 152 -10.93 -13.10 25.66
CA LYS A 152 -10.03 -13.49 26.74
C LYS A 152 -8.60 -12.97 26.53
N LEU A 153 -8.11 -13.04 25.29
CA LEU A 153 -6.82 -12.46 24.92
C LEU A 153 -6.79 -10.94 25.12
N ASP A 154 -7.83 -10.23 24.66
CA ASP A 154 -7.96 -8.79 24.85
C ASP A 154 -7.98 -8.41 26.34
N ALA A 155 -8.69 -9.18 27.18
CA ALA A 155 -8.71 -8.96 28.62
C ALA A 155 -7.33 -9.14 29.29
N HIS A 156 -6.54 -10.14 28.85
CA HIS A 156 -5.18 -10.36 29.34
C HIS A 156 -4.22 -9.24 28.93
N LEU A 157 -4.30 -8.79 27.68
CA LEU A 157 -3.51 -7.64 27.22
C LEU A 157 -3.85 -6.36 27.99
N LYS A 158 -5.12 -6.16 28.36
CA LYS A 158 -5.55 -5.05 29.20
C LYS A 158 -4.96 -5.14 30.60
N THR A 159 -4.93 -6.32 31.19
CA THR A 159 -4.33 -6.55 32.51
C THR A 159 -2.83 -6.26 32.51
N ILE A 160 -2.10 -6.78 31.50
CA ILE A 160 -0.66 -6.51 31.37
C ILE A 160 -0.40 -5.02 31.13
N TYR A 161 -1.24 -4.36 30.34
CA TYR A 161 -1.12 -2.92 30.16
C TYR A 161 -1.21 -2.16 31.48
N ALA A 162 -2.11 -2.58 32.37
CA ALA A 162 -2.30 -1.94 33.68
C ALA A 162 -1.17 -2.27 34.68
N ASP A 163 -0.75 -3.52 34.73
CA ASP A 163 0.21 -4.01 35.71
C ASP A 163 1.67 -3.80 35.26
N GLY A 164 1.92 -3.84 33.95
CA GLY A 164 3.25 -3.80 33.37
C GLY A 164 4.03 -5.10 33.52
N MET A 165 5.10 -5.23 32.74
CA MET A 165 6.11 -6.29 32.85
C MET A 165 7.47 -5.67 33.09
N ALA A 166 8.30 -6.31 33.89
CA ALA A 166 9.66 -5.86 34.13
C ALA A 166 10.49 -5.86 32.82
N THR A 167 11.18 -4.77 32.58
CA THR A 167 12.13 -4.63 31.47
C THR A 167 13.56 -4.93 31.95
N PRO A 168 14.52 -5.26 31.03
CA PRO A 168 15.90 -5.58 31.42
C PRO A 168 16.64 -4.46 32.16
N ASP A 169 16.24 -3.21 31.96
CA ASP A 169 16.78 -2.02 32.66
C ASP A 169 16.12 -1.74 34.01
N GLY A 170 15.19 -2.61 34.45
CA GLY A 170 14.47 -2.48 35.72
C GLY A 170 13.24 -1.56 35.65
N GLY A 171 12.86 -1.12 34.45
CA GLY A 171 11.61 -0.39 34.21
C GLY A 171 10.39 -1.30 34.13
N SER A 172 9.25 -0.73 33.72
CA SER A 172 8.00 -1.46 33.49
C SER A 172 7.45 -1.11 32.11
N PHE A 173 6.99 -2.14 31.37
CA PHE A 173 6.39 -2.01 30.04
C PHE A 173 5.10 -2.80 29.96
N GLY A 174 3.99 -2.15 29.67
CA GLY A 174 2.67 -2.79 29.55
C GLY A 174 2.24 -3.14 28.13
N GLY A 175 3.11 -2.89 27.13
CA GLY A 175 2.74 -3.01 25.74
C GLY A 175 1.78 -1.93 25.27
N LYS A 176 1.26 -2.10 24.08
CA LYS A 176 0.19 -1.26 23.53
C LYS A 176 -0.70 -2.14 22.64
N GLY A 177 -2.00 -1.97 22.76
CA GLY A 177 -2.95 -2.69 21.95
C GLY A 177 -4.27 -1.96 21.84
N PHE A 178 -5.11 -2.47 20.95
CA PHE A 178 -6.42 -1.93 20.64
C PHE A 178 -7.48 -2.97 20.97
N ARG A 179 -8.60 -2.52 21.52
CA ARG A 179 -9.63 -3.37 22.07
C ARG A 179 -10.61 -3.85 21.00
N SER A 180 -11.01 -5.15 21.10
CA SER A 180 -11.92 -5.81 20.15
C SER A 180 -13.35 -5.95 20.68
N THR A 181 -13.60 -5.58 21.92
CA THR A 181 -14.86 -5.84 22.67
C THR A 181 -16.09 -5.41 21.86
N TRP A 182 -17.03 -6.35 21.62
CA TRP A 182 -18.28 -6.33 20.85
C TRP A 182 -18.10 -6.32 19.32
N GLN A 183 -16.86 -6.39 18.83
CA GLN A 183 -16.56 -6.46 17.39
C GLN A 183 -16.04 -7.84 16.96
N GLU A 184 -16.12 -8.85 17.84
CA GLU A 184 -15.58 -10.19 17.61
C GLU A 184 -16.32 -10.96 16.51
N GLY A 185 -17.53 -10.54 16.10
CA GLY A 185 -18.29 -11.14 14.99
C GLY A 185 -17.49 -11.25 13.68
N VAL A 186 -16.48 -10.39 13.49
CA VAL A 186 -15.57 -10.38 12.33
C VAL A 186 -14.87 -11.74 12.11
N VAL A 187 -14.70 -12.57 13.14
CA VAL A 187 -14.08 -13.91 13.01
C VAL A 187 -14.77 -14.79 11.98
N ALA A 188 -16.08 -14.56 11.78
CA ALA A 188 -16.89 -15.37 10.86
C ALA A 188 -16.52 -15.15 9.38
N VAL A 189 -15.86 -14.03 9.03
CA VAL A 189 -15.36 -13.75 7.68
C VAL A 189 -14.39 -14.84 7.23
N ALA A 190 -13.47 -15.27 8.10
CA ALA A 190 -12.44 -16.25 7.76
C ALA A 190 -13.01 -17.59 7.27
N THR A 191 -14.21 -17.99 7.75
CA THR A 191 -14.84 -19.25 7.33
C THR A 191 -15.46 -19.19 5.93
N ALA A 192 -15.59 -18.02 5.35
CA ALA A 192 -16.00 -17.79 3.97
C ALA A 192 -14.82 -17.76 2.98
N LEU A 193 -13.59 -17.76 3.50
CA LEU A 193 -12.38 -17.61 2.71
C LEU A 193 -11.66 -18.95 2.49
N ARG A 194 -10.86 -19.00 1.44
CA ARG A 194 -9.93 -20.10 1.18
C ARG A 194 -8.70 -19.91 2.03
N ARG A 195 -8.70 -20.51 3.21
CA ARG A 195 -7.54 -20.51 4.13
C ARG A 195 -6.58 -21.64 3.75
N GLN A 196 -5.30 -21.46 4.10
CA GLN A 196 -4.26 -22.49 3.92
C GLN A 196 -3.56 -22.76 5.28
N PRO A 197 -4.20 -23.56 6.15
CA PRO A 197 -3.71 -23.77 7.51
C PRO A 197 -2.35 -24.49 7.59
N ASP A 198 -1.97 -25.23 6.54
CA ASP A 198 -0.71 -25.99 6.46
C ASP A 198 0.42 -25.18 5.79
N ALA A 199 0.25 -23.87 5.56
CA ALA A 199 1.29 -23.04 5.02
C ALA A 199 2.50 -23.00 5.97
N SER A 200 3.72 -23.07 5.42
CA SER A 200 4.93 -22.94 6.22
C SER A 200 5.00 -21.61 6.95
N ARG A 201 5.43 -21.62 8.20
CA ARG A 201 5.71 -20.37 8.95
C ARG A 201 6.79 -19.50 8.31
N ASP A 202 7.60 -20.08 7.42
CA ASP A 202 8.62 -19.37 6.64
C ASP A 202 8.04 -18.73 5.36
N ALA A 203 6.73 -18.78 5.14
CA ALA A 203 6.09 -18.10 4.02
C ALA A 203 6.29 -16.58 4.14
N VAL A 204 6.73 -15.98 3.03
CA VAL A 204 6.98 -14.55 2.89
C VAL A 204 6.07 -13.96 1.82
N PRO A 205 5.83 -12.64 1.79
CA PRO A 205 5.04 -12.02 0.74
C PRO A 205 5.45 -12.48 -0.66
N GLY A 206 4.44 -12.87 -1.45
CA GLY A 206 4.63 -13.44 -2.78
C GLY A 206 5.04 -14.91 -2.85
N LYS A 207 5.28 -15.59 -1.70
CA LYS A 207 5.74 -16.97 -1.71
C LYS A 207 5.26 -17.76 -0.49
N GLY A 208 4.73 -18.96 -0.75
CA GLY A 208 4.44 -19.93 0.32
C GLY A 208 3.05 -19.86 0.93
N TYR A 209 2.19 -18.94 0.47
CA TYR A 209 0.79 -18.86 0.81
C TYR A 209 -0.06 -18.56 -0.44
N ASP A 210 -1.00 -19.44 -0.75
CA ASP A 210 -1.86 -19.37 -1.95
C ASP A 210 -3.35 -19.14 -1.64
N GLY A 211 -3.71 -19.00 -0.37
CA GLY A 211 -5.07 -18.71 0.08
C GLY A 211 -5.50 -17.25 -0.20
N ASP A 212 -6.74 -16.94 0.21
CA ASP A 212 -7.27 -15.59 0.18
C ASP A 212 -6.60 -14.72 1.24
N LEU A 213 -6.52 -13.40 1.02
CA LEU A 213 -5.80 -12.47 1.88
C LEU A 213 -6.75 -11.54 2.63
N VAL A 214 -6.40 -11.19 3.86
CA VAL A 214 -7.14 -10.21 4.66
C VAL A 214 -6.21 -9.10 5.16
N ALA A 215 -6.69 -7.85 5.14
CA ALA A 215 -6.11 -6.72 5.85
C ALA A 215 -7.08 -6.31 6.97
N PRO A 216 -6.91 -6.80 8.20
CA PRO A 216 -7.76 -6.46 9.33
C PRO A 216 -7.53 -5.00 9.77
N MET A 217 -8.50 -4.42 10.47
CA MET A 217 -8.21 -3.25 11.29
C MET A 217 -7.30 -3.65 12.46
N ILE A 218 -6.63 -2.68 13.05
CA ILE A 218 -5.75 -2.91 14.21
C ILE A 218 -6.45 -3.58 15.40
N ARG A 219 -7.79 -3.45 15.50
CA ARG A 219 -8.63 -4.04 16.53
C ARG A 219 -9.23 -5.39 16.15
N ASP A 220 -9.13 -5.81 14.89
CA ASP A 220 -9.71 -7.05 14.40
C ASP A 220 -8.79 -8.26 14.67
N ILE A 221 -8.21 -8.33 15.86
CA ILE A 221 -7.33 -9.44 16.30
C ILE A 221 -8.02 -10.79 16.06
N GLY A 222 -9.33 -10.85 16.31
CA GLY A 222 -10.14 -12.05 16.09
C GLY A 222 -10.10 -12.56 14.66
N LEU A 223 -10.03 -11.68 13.65
CA LEU A 223 -9.92 -12.10 12.25
C LEU A 223 -8.57 -12.79 11.99
N GLY A 224 -7.46 -12.26 12.52
CA GLY A 224 -6.15 -12.91 12.45
C GLY A 224 -6.15 -14.29 13.11
N LEU A 225 -6.73 -14.41 14.32
CA LEU A 225 -6.89 -15.69 15.02
C LEU A 225 -7.75 -16.68 14.21
N ALA A 226 -8.81 -16.22 13.56
CA ALA A 226 -9.67 -17.05 12.69
C ALA A 226 -8.95 -17.47 11.41
N MET A 227 -8.01 -16.67 10.90
CA MET A 227 -7.17 -17.04 9.76
C MET A 227 -6.08 -18.05 10.11
N GLY A 228 -5.68 -18.16 11.38
CA GLY A 228 -4.72 -19.16 11.86
C GLY A 228 -3.63 -18.63 12.80
N ASP A 229 -3.65 -17.36 13.16
CA ASP A 229 -2.74 -16.81 14.17
C ASP A 229 -2.97 -17.48 15.53
N THR A 230 -1.93 -17.49 16.36
CA THR A 230 -2.02 -18.02 17.72
C THR A 230 -2.06 -16.90 18.77
N PRO A 231 -2.69 -17.13 19.94
CA PRO A 231 -2.64 -16.17 21.04
C PRO A 231 -1.21 -15.81 21.47
N LEU A 232 -0.29 -16.75 21.38
CA LEU A 232 1.12 -16.52 21.71
C LEU A 232 1.77 -15.55 20.75
N ASP A 233 1.61 -15.75 19.44
CA ASP A 233 2.21 -14.87 18.40
C ASP A 233 1.65 -13.44 18.52
N VAL A 234 0.33 -13.31 18.72
CA VAL A 234 -0.33 -12.02 18.91
C VAL A 234 0.19 -11.29 20.16
N MET A 235 0.24 -12.00 21.31
CA MET A 235 0.77 -11.42 22.55
C MET A 235 2.23 -11.03 22.43
N ALA A 236 3.07 -11.88 21.80
CA ALA A 236 4.49 -11.61 21.62
C ALA A 236 4.74 -10.34 20.82
N ALA A 237 3.96 -10.08 19.76
CA ALA A 237 4.03 -8.86 18.98
C ALA A 237 3.60 -7.62 19.80
N ASN A 238 2.45 -7.70 20.48
CA ASN A 238 1.89 -6.58 21.26
C ASN A 238 2.77 -6.22 22.48
N LEU A 239 3.53 -7.18 23.00
CA LEU A 239 4.41 -7.03 24.16
C LEU A 239 5.89 -6.86 23.76
N GLY A 240 6.18 -6.75 22.47
CA GLY A 240 7.51 -6.45 21.96
C GLY A 240 8.56 -7.52 22.23
N LYS A 241 8.18 -8.80 22.31
CA LYS A 241 9.07 -9.92 22.63
C LYS A 241 9.81 -10.46 21.42
N ALA A 242 11.03 -10.96 21.63
CA ALA A 242 11.78 -11.69 20.62
C ALA A 242 11.13 -13.04 20.29
N GLY A 243 11.35 -13.56 19.06
CA GLY A 243 10.84 -14.85 18.63
C GLY A 243 9.37 -14.86 18.18
N SER A 244 8.72 -13.71 18.07
CA SER A 244 7.39 -13.61 17.43
C SER A 244 7.51 -13.87 15.93
N ASN A 245 6.56 -14.61 15.36
CA ASN A 245 6.44 -14.81 13.91
C ASN A 245 5.58 -13.73 13.22
N GLN A 246 5.19 -12.75 13.97
CA GLN A 246 4.39 -11.63 13.50
C GLN A 246 5.24 -10.52 12.88
N ASN A 247 4.59 -9.53 12.36
CA ASN A 247 5.20 -8.28 11.95
C ASN A 247 6.17 -7.75 13.04
N GLY A 248 7.34 -7.28 12.60
CA GLY A 248 8.40 -6.85 13.52
C GLY A 248 9.26 -7.97 14.13
N GLY A 249 8.94 -9.21 13.85
CA GLY A 249 9.67 -10.38 14.35
C GLY A 249 10.13 -11.37 13.29
N TRP A 250 10.05 -11.03 12.05
CA TRP A 250 10.32 -11.91 10.89
C TRP A 250 11.72 -12.58 10.88
N ASP A 251 12.71 -11.97 11.49
CA ASP A 251 14.08 -12.50 11.65
C ASP A 251 14.31 -13.12 13.04
N GLY A 252 13.25 -13.32 13.82
CA GLY A 252 13.32 -13.79 15.21
C GLY A 252 13.71 -12.72 16.23
N ALA A 253 14.06 -11.52 15.81
CA ALA A 253 14.42 -10.42 16.72
C ALA A 253 13.21 -9.91 17.51
N GLY A 254 12.08 -9.66 16.82
CA GLY A 254 10.87 -9.13 17.45
C GLY A 254 10.94 -7.66 17.85
N GLY A 255 9.85 -7.15 18.37
CA GLY A 255 9.78 -5.86 19.04
C GLY A 255 9.82 -4.61 18.16
N ARG A 256 9.96 -4.74 16.84
CA ARG A 256 10.03 -3.59 15.91
C ARG A 256 8.69 -2.92 15.68
N ASP A 257 7.61 -3.68 15.72
CA ASP A 257 6.25 -3.18 15.50
C ASP A 257 5.24 -3.99 16.30
N LEU A 258 4.14 -3.35 16.68
CA LEU A 258 3.05 -3.94 17.48
C LEU A 258 1.88 -4.46 16.62
N HIS A 259 1.85 -4.12 15.32
CA HIS A 259 0.73 -4.45 14.46
C HIS A 259 0.79 -5.92 14.03
N VAL A 260 -0.25 -6.66 14.40
CA VAL A 260 -0.31 -8.12 14.22
C VAL A 260 -0.67 -8.47 12.78
N GLY A 261 0.09 -9.35 12.17
CA GLY A 261 -0.16 -9.89 10.83
C GLY A 261 1.00 -10.73 10.36
N ALA A 262 0.71 -11.82 9.68
CA ALA A 262 1.72 -12.74 9.15
C ALA A 262 1.31 -13.31 7.80
N TRP A 263 2.25 -13.44 6.89
CA TRP A 263 1.96 -13.91 5.54
C TRP A 263 1.51 -15.37 5.51
N HIS A 264 2.07 -16.22 6.34
CA HIS A 264 1.74 -17.66 6.39
C HIS A 264 0.27 -17.97 6.76
N VAL A 265 -0.43 -17.01 7.33
CA VAL A 265 -1.87 -17.10 7.59
C VAL A 265 -2.70 -16.18 6.70
N GLY A 266 -2.08 -15.52 5.72
CA GLY A 266 -2.76 -14.63 4.77
C GLY A 266 -3.22 -13.29 5.36
N VAL A 267 -2.56 -12.80 6.41
CA VAL A 267 -2.91 -11.56 7.10
C VAL A 267 -1.89 -10.48 6.82
N LEU A 268 -2.32 -9.41 6.12
CA LEU A 268 -1.52 -8.20 5.93
C LEU A 268 -1.57 -7.36 7.21
N PRO A 269 -0.41 -7.03 7.82
CA PRO A 269 -0.39 -6.26 9.05
C PRO A 269 -1.06 -4.88 8.88
N PRO A 270 -1.94 -4.46 9.78
CA PRO A 270 -2.47 -3.11 9.79
C PRO A 270 -1.36 -2.07 10.03
N THR A 271 -1.69 -0.79 9.82
CA THR A 271 -0.80 0.34 10.03
C THR A 271 -1.46 1.41 10.88
N ALA A 272 -0.67 2.20 11.59
CA ALA A 272 -1.20 3.36 12.32
C ALA A 272 -1.58 4.51 11.37
N PRO A 273 -0.77 4.88 10.37
CA PRO A 273 -1.25 5.77 9.31
C PRO A 273 -2.33 5.05 8.48
N LEU A 274 -3.52 5.64 8.44
CA LEU A 274 -4.66 5.07 7.74
C LEU A 274 -4.84 5.77 6.37
N PRO A 275 -5.23 5.05 5.31
CA PRO A 275 -5.72 3.65 5.22
C PRO A 275 -4.71 2.65 4.62
N ILE A 276 -3.42 2.81 4.83
CA ILE A 276 -2.32 2.13 4.10
C ILE A 276 -2.60 0.64 3.84
N ALA A 277 -2.92 -0.15 4.88
CA ALA A 277 -3.10 -1.59 4.72
C ALA A 277 -4.25 -1.94 3.75
N SER A 278 -5.38 -1.22 3.86
CA SER A 278 -6.55 -1.46 2.99
C SER A 278 -6.27 -1.08 1.53
N VAL A 279 -5.52 0.00 1.31
CA VAL A 279 -5.16 0.45 -0.04
C VAL A 279 -4.08 -0.45 -0.65
N THR A 280 -3.11 -0.91 0.15
CA THR A 280 -2.14 -1.94 -0.28
C THR A 280 -2.84 -3.25 -0.65
N MET A 281 -3.92 -3.63 0.07
CA MET A 281 -4.73 -4.79 -0.29
C MET A 281 -5.40 -4.61 -1.66
N THR A 282 -5.78 -3.40 -2.04
CA THR A 282 -6.25 -3.10 -3.41
C THR A 282 -5.15 -3.35 -4.44
N GLY A 283 -3.90 -3.03 -4.13
CA GLY A 283 -2.75 -3.34 -4.98
C GLY A 283 -2.48 -4.85 -5.09
N LEU A 284 -2.68 -5.62 -4.02
CA LEU A 284 -2.63 -7.09 -4.06
C LEU A 284 -3.76 -7.68 -4.93
N ALA A 285 -4.96 -7.12 -4.84
CA ALA A 285 -6.09 -7.50 -5.69
C ALA A 285 -5.83 -7.15 -7.17
N PHE A 286 -5.20 -6.01 -7.44
CA PHE A 286 -4.75 -5.63 -8.78
C PHE A 286 -3.75 -6.66 -9.34
N ALA A 287 -2.78 -7.11 -8.55
CA ALA A 287 -1.83 -8.12 -8.96
C ALA A 287 -2.51 -9.46 -9.25
N ALA A 288 -3.46 -9.88 -8.41
CA ALA A 288 -4.23 -11.10 -8.64
C ALA A 288 -5.08 -11.01 -9.91
N TRP A 289 -5.75 -9.87 -10.13
CA TRP A 289 -6.47 -9.58 -11.37
C TRP A 289 -5.56 -9.64 -12.59
N ARG A 290 -4.38 -9.01 -12.51
CA ARG A 290 -3.42 -8.95 -13.61
C ARG A 290 -2.83 -10.33 -13.97
N GLN A 291 -2.57 -11.16 -12.97
CA GLN A 291 -2.02 -12.50 -13.11
C GLN A 291 -3.10 -13.59 -13.29
N ASN A 292 -4.38 -13.20 -13.27
CA ASN A 292 -5.53 -14.13 -13.29
C ASN A 292 -5.44 -15.21 -12.20
N LEU A 293 -5.12 -14.81 -10.97
CA LEU A 293 -5.03 -15.72 -9.83
C LEU A 293 -6.42 -15.95 -9.21
N ASP A 294 -6.73 -17.20 -8.83
CA ASP A 294 -7.88 -17.50 -7.99
C ASP A 294 -7.59 -17.09 -6.53
N ARG A 295 -7.60 -15.77 -6.27
CA ARG A 295 -7.33 -15.20 -4.96
C ARG A 295 -8.24 -14.01 -4.69
N PHE A 296 -8.97 -14.12 -3.60
CA PHE A 296 -9.84 -13.06 -3.13
C PHE A 296 -9.18 -12.24 -2.02
N HIS A 297 -9.56 -10.97 -1.91
CA HIS A 297 -8.96 -10.02 -1.00
C HIS A 297 -10.02 -9.35 -0.13
N VAL A 298 -9.76 -9.23 1.16
CA VAL A 298 -10.63 -8.54 2.11
C VAL A 298 -9.86 -7.40 2.78
N ALA A 299 -10.39 -6.19 2.70
CA ALA A 299 -9.83 -5.00 3.34
C ALA A 299 -10.81 -4.45 4.37
N CYS A 300 -10.50 -4.58 5.66
CA CYS A 300 -11.29 -4.02 6.75
C CYS A 300 -10.88 -2.57 7.03
N ILE A 301 -11.87 -1.71 7.20
CA ILE A 301 -11.68 -0.29 7.56
C ILE A 301 -12.71 0.16 8.59
N GLY A 302 -12.38 1.19 9.36
CA GLY A 302 -13.32 1.90 10.22
C GLY A 302 -14.04 3.03 9.47
N GLU A 303 -15.16 3.49 10.03
CA GLU A 303 -15.93 4.61 9.51
C GLU A 303 -15.11 5.88 9.36
N GLY A 304 -14.25 6.20 10.34
CA GLY A 304 -13.35 7.36 10.28
C GLY A 304 -12.35 7.26 9.13
N THR A 305 -11.77 6.09 8.92
CA THR A 305 -10.80 5.82 7.83
C THR A 305 -11.41 6.02 6.45
N SER A 306 -12.70 5.77 6.29
CA SER A 306 -13.41 5.94 5.03
C SER A 306 -13.52 7.40 4.57
N SER A 307 -13.05 8.36 5.38
CA SER A 307 -12.93 9.78 5.01
C SER A 307 -11.61 10.12 4.31
N SER A 308 -10.64 9.19 4.30
CA SER A 308 -9.35 9.39 3.63
C SER A 308 -9.48 9.42 2.12
N GLY A 309 -8.79 10.36 1.45
CA GLY A 309 -8.73 10.44 -0.01
C GLY A 309 -8.19 9.16 -0.65
N GLU A 310 -7.10 8.61 -0.12
CA GLU A 310 -6.49 7.36 -0.61
C GLU A 310 -7.49 6.19 -0.64
N PHE A 311 -8.41 6.11 0.33
CA PHE A 311 -9.44 5.06 0.32
C PHE A 311 -10.47 5.25 -0.81
N TRP A 312 -10.87 6.48 -1.09
CA TRP A 312 -11.76 6.80 -2.21
C TRP A 312 -11.11 6.48 -3.56
N GLU A 313 -9.85 6.81 -3.72
CA GLU A 313 -9.03 6.48 -4.88
C GLU A 313 -8.93 4.96 -5.07
N ALA A 314 -8.69 4.19 -3.98
CA ALA A 314 -8.62 2.73 -4.02
C ALA A 314 -9.94 2.08 -4.44
N MET A 315 -11.07 2.56 -3.90
CA MET A 315 -12.40 2.09 -4.32
C MET A 315 -12.66 2.42 -5.79
N ASN A 316 -12.28 3.63 -6.24
CA ASN A 316 -12.42 4.03 -7.63
C ASN A 316 -11.62 3.12 -8.57
N LEU A 317 -10.35 2.84 -8.24
CA LEU A 317 -9.52 1.88 -9.00
C LEU A 317 -10.16 0.50 -9.03
N ALA A 318 -10.61 0.01 -7.88
CA ALA A 318 -11.23 -1.31 -7.78
C ALA A 318 -12.48 -1.42 -8.66
N GLY A 319 -13.36 -0.42 -8.61
CA GLY A 319 -14.56 -0.34 -9.46
C GLY A 319 -14.23 -0.24 -10.96
N ALA A 320 -13.27 0.63 -11.32
CA ALA A 320 -12.87 0.85 -12.71
C ALA A 320 -12.24 -0.39 -13.37
N ARG A 321 -11.56 -1.25 -12.58
CA ARG A 321 -10.87 -2.45 -13.07
C ARG A 321 -11.59 -3.75 -12.77
N GLY A 322 -12.66 -3.74 -11.96
CA GLY A 322 -13.37 -4.94 -11.54
C GLY A 322 -12.50 -5.87 -10.66
N LEU A 323 -11.76 -5.29 -9.70
CA LEU A 323 -10.79 -6.04 -8.90
C LEU A 323 -11.46 -7.04 -7.93
N PRO A 324 -10.84 -8.21 -7.66
CA PRO A 324 -11.38 -9.23 -6.77
C PRO A 324 -11.16 -8.88 -5.29
N ILE A 325 -11.85 -7.85 -4.79
CA ILE A 325 -11.72 -7.32 -3.43
C ILE A 325 -13.07 -7.02 -2.80
N CYS A 326 -13.17 -7.26 -1.49
CA CYS A 326 -14.26 -6.80 -0.65
C CYS A 326 -13.73 -5.80 0.39
N TYR A 327 -14.33 -4.63 0.44
CA TYR A 327 -14.13 -3.67 1.53
C TYR A 327 -15.16 -3.92 2.62
N ILE A 328 -14.71 -4.11 3.86
CA ILE A 328 -15.56 -4.24 5.04
C ILE A 328 -15.42 -2.97 5.86
N LEU A 329 -16.43 -2.11 5.79
CA LEU A 329 -16.48 -0.85 6.51
C LEU A 329 -17.25 -1.05 7.82
N GLN A 330 -16.55 -1.01 8.95
CA GLN A 330 -17.12 -1.18 10.28
C GLN A 330 -17.44 0.18 10.89
N ASN A 331 -18.73 0.49 11.01
CA ASN A 331 -19.21 1.63 11.79
C ASN A 331 -19.36 1.20 13.26
N ASN A 332 -18.34 1.45 14.07
CA ASN A 332 -18.37 1.14 15.49
C ASN A 332 -18.79 2.33 16.35
N GLN A 333 -19.49 3.27 15.76
CA GLN A 333 -20.15 4.45 16.32
C GLN A 333 -19.20 5.57 16.75
N ILE A 334 -17.88 5.39 16.64
CA ILE A 334 -16.97 6.44 17.06
C ILE A 334 -15.52 6.21 16.60
N ALA A 335 -14.97 7.15 15.84
CA ALA A 335 -13.55 7.17 15.47
C ALA A 335 -12.73 7.88 16.56
N LEU A 336 -12.12 7.14 17.47
CA LEU A 336 -11.49 7.59 18.72
C LEU A 336 -12.51 8.31 19.60
N ASP A 337 -12.79 9.60 19.35
CA ASP A 337 -13.76 10.46 20.04
C ASP A 337 -14.71 11.22 19.08
N THR A 338 -14.56 10.98 17.77
CA THR A 338 -15.34 11.67 16.73
C THR A 338 -16.51 10.80 16.28
N PRO A 339 -17.78 11.23 16.51
CA PRO A 339 -18.96 10.45 16.14
C PRO A 339 -19.18 10.39 14.62
N PRO A 340 -19.92 9.37 14.11
CA PRO A 340 -20.16 9.14 12.68
C PRO A 340 -20.74 10.36 11.94
N ALA A 341 -21.64 11.10 12.54
CA ALA A 341 -22.24 12.30 11.96
C ALA A 341 -21.24 13.43 11.63
N LYS A 342 -20.03 13.39 12.21
CA LYS A 342 -18.93 14.29 11.89
C LYS A 342 -17.93 13.69 10.88
N GLN A 343 -18.08 12.40 10.56
CA GLN A 343 -17.18 11.68 9.65
C GLN A 343 -17.78 11.58 8.24
N SER A 344 -19.09 11.56 8.09
CA SER A 344 -19.72 11.32 6.80
C SER A 344 -21.04 12.04 6.67
N GLY A 345 -21.31 12.54 5.46
CA GLY A 345 -22.63 13.10 5.09
C GLY A 345 -23.63 12.02 4.66
N VAL A 346 -23.22 10.77 4.48
CA VAL A 346 -24.16 9.68 4.20
C VAL A 346 -24.49 8.94 5.50
N GLU A 347 -25.75 8.61 5.69
CA GLU A 347 -26.25 7.86 6.83
C GLU A 347 -25.98 6.36 6.67
N VAL A 348 -26.22 5.83 5.46
CA VAL A 348 -25.91 4.45 5.10
C VAL A 348 -24.55 4.38 4.40
N TRP A 349 -23.52 3.94 5.10
CA TRP A 349 -22.15 3.96 4.59
C TRP A 349 -21.92 3.08 3.34
N ALA A 350 -22.79 2.10 3.11
CA ALA A 350 -22.80 1.32 1.88
C ALA A 350 -22.99 2.19 0.62
N ASP A 351 -23.62 3.38 0.75
CA ASP A 351 -23.84 4.30 -0.37
C ASP A 351 -22.55 4.86 -0.97
N LYS A 352 -21.45 4.82 -0.23
CA LYS A 352 -20.14 5.21 -0.75
C LYS A 352 -19.70 4.36 -1.95
N ALA A 353 -20.04 3.06 -1.96
CA ALA A 353 -19.72 2.16 -3.07
C ALA A 353 -20.57 2.44 -4.33
N VAL A 354 -21.77 2.99 -4.19
CA VAL A 354 -22.61 3.36 -5.33
C VAL A 354 -21.93 4.39 -6.21
N ALA A 355 -21.26 5.36 -5.59
CA ALA A 355 -20.51 6.38 -6.31
C ALA A 355 -19.34 5.78 -7.12
N MET A 356 -18.82 4.63 -6.69
CA MET A 356 -17.73 3.88 -7.36
C MET A 356 -18.24 2.77 -8.30
N GLY A 357 -19.56 2.60 -8.42
CA GLY A 357 -20.19 1.74 -9.41
C GLY A 357 -20.23 0.26 -9.08
N PHE A 358 -20.12 -0.15 -7.80
CA PHE A 358 -20.17 -1.57 -7.41
C PHE A 358 -21.14 -1.85 -6.27
N PRO A 359 -21.56 -3.13 -6.09
CA PRO A 359 -22.55 -3.52 -5.10
C PRO A 359 -22.12 -3.30 -3.65
N ALA A 360 -23.07 -2.97 -2.79
CA ALA A 360 -22.85 -2.86 -1.36
C ALA A 360 -24.12 -3.15 -0.57
N TRP A 361 -23.97 -3.57 0.69
CA TRP A 361 -25.07 -3.81 1.62
C TRP A 361 -24.64 -3.58 3.06
N THR A 362 -25.64 -3.44 3.95
CA THR A 362 -25.43 -3.25 5.38
C THR A 362 -25.81 -4.51 6.16
N ILE A 363 -25.04 -4.84 7.18
CA ILE A 363 -25.30 -5.95 8.10
C ILE A 363 -25.26 -5.52 9.56
N ASP A 364 -25.91 -6.31 10.43
CA ASP A 364 -25.76 -6.23 11.88
C ASP A 364 -24.46 -6.95 12.30
N GLY A 365 -23.49 -6.20 12.84
CA GLY A 365 -22.20 -6.72 13.26
C GLY A 365 -22.22 -7.62 14.49
N SER A 366 -23.34 -7.67 15.20
CA SER A 366 -23.54 -8.58 16.35
C SER A 366 -23.88 -10.02 15.92
N ASP A 367 -24.22 -10.25 14.63
CA ASP A 367 -24.56 -11.57 14.09
C ASP A 367 -23.43 -12.17 13.24
N PRO A 368 -22.64 -13.13 13.74
CA PRO A 368 -21.57 -13.78 12.98
C PRO A 368 -22.02 -14.41 11.68
N ALA A 369 -23.26 -14.90 11.59
CA ALA A 369 -23.76 -15.52 10.37
C ALA A 369 -23.95 -14.49 9.24
N ALA A 370 -24.29 -13.25 9.58
CA ALA A 370 -24.37 -12.16 8.61
C ALA A 370 -22.99 -11.78 8.03
N TRP A 371 -21.94 -11.80 8.85
CA TRP A 371 -20.57 -11.61 8.39
C TRP A 371 -20.15 -12.72 7.41
N HIS A 372 -20.32 -13.99 7.82
CA HIS A 372 -19.98 -15.13 6.98
C HIS A 372 -20.70 -15.09 5.63
N ALA A 373 -22.02 -14.97 5.65
CA ALA A 373 -22.84 -14.98 4.44
C ALA A 373 -22.46 -13.84 3.48
N SER A 374 -22.17 -12.67 4.03
CA SER A 374 -21.76 -11.51 3.25
C SER A 374 -20.37 -11.71 2.61
N ALA A 375 -19.40 -12.20 3.35
CA ALA A 375 -18.07 -12.48 2.83
C ALA A 375 -18.08 -13.61 1.79
N ALA A 376 -18.90 -14.65 1.99
CA ALA A 376 -19.05 -15.75 1.03
C ALA A 376 -19.59 -15.25 -0.32
N VAL A 377 -20.65 -14.46 -0.30
CA VAL A 377 -21.23 -13.90 -1.52
C VAL A 377 -20.27 -12.92 -2.20
N ALA A 378 -19.57 -12.08 -1.42
CA ALA A 378 -18.57 -11.16 -1.96
C ALA A 378 -17.45 -11.91 -2.68
N ARG A 379 -16.97 -13.01 -2.08
CA ARG A 379 -15.97 -13.91 -2.70
C ARG A 379 -16.47 -14.53 -3.99
N GLU A 380 -17.65 -15.15 -3.95
CA GLU A 380 -18.26 -15.78 -5.15
C GLU A 380 -18.41 -14.76 -6.27
N PHE A 381 -18.99 -13.60 -5.99
CA PHE A 381 -19.21 -12.54 -6.96
C PHE A 381 -17.90 -12.06 -7.60
N ALA A 382 -16.87 -11.84 -6.80
CA ALA A 382 -15.57 -11.42 -7.30
C ALA A 382 -14.90 -12.50 -8.16
N MET A 383 -14.95 -13.78 -7.75
CA MET A 383 -14.37 -14.90 -8.49
C MET A 383 -15.13 -15.21 -9.79
N GLU A 384 -16.40 -14.84 -9.87
CA GLU A 384 -17.21 -14.88 -11.09
C GLU A 384 -16.92 -13.71 -12.04
N GLY A 385 -16.00 -12.80 -11.68
CA GLY A 385 -15.67 -11.61 -12.47
C GLY A 385 -16.63 -10.43 -12.23
N GLY A 386 -17.46 -10.47 -11.18
CA GLY A 386 -18.40 -9.41 -10.84
C GLY A 386 -17.73 -8.15 -10.28
N GLY A 387 -16.47 -8.25 -9.89
CA GLY A 387 -15.70 -7.11 -9.37
C GLY A 387 -15.79 -6.91 -7.86
N PRO A 388 -15.51 -5.69 -7.37
CA PRO A 388 -15.45 -5.41 -5.94
C PRO A 388 -16.84 -5.33 -5.30
N THR A 389 -16.85 -5.43 -3.96
CA THR A 389 -18.03 -5.22 -3.12
C THR A 389 -17.68 -4.40 -1.88
N LEU A 390 -18.68 -3.78 -1.24
CA LEU A 390 -18.52 -3.17 0.07
C LEU A 390 -19.58 -3.70 1.04
N ILE A 391 -19.14 -4.19 2.19
CA ILE A 391 -20.00 -4.60 3.30
C ILE A 391 -19.92 -3.50 4.37
N HIS A 392 -21.01 -2.80 4.59
CA HIS A 392 -21.16 -1.90 5.71
C HIS A 392 -21.63 -2.67 6.93
N VAL A 393 -20.90 -2.57 8.02
CA VAL A 393 -21.19 -3.27 9.27
C VAL A 393 -21.56 -2.27 10.34
N GLU A 394 -22.79 -2.34 10.83
CA GLU A 394 -23.23 -1.62 12.00
C GLU A 394 -22.86 -2.41 13.25
N THR A 395 -22.05 -1.83 14.10
CA THR A 395 -21.57 -2.43 15.34
C THR A 395 -21.26 -1.33 16.36
N MET A 396 -20.74 -1.68 17.52
CA MET A 396 -20.26 -0.71 18.49
C MET A 396 -18.97 -1.18 19.16
N ARG A 397 -18.16 -0.22 19.53
CA ARG A 397 -17.00 -0.45 20.38
C ARG A 397 -17.44 -0.42 21.85
N GLY A 398 -17.46 -1.59 22.51
CA GLY A 398 -17.85 -1.74 23.91
C GLY A 398 -16.80 -1.28 24.94
N CYS A 399 -15.72 -0.64 24.51
CA CYS A 399 -14.56 -0.26 25.31
C CYS A 399 -13.85 0.96 24.75
N GLY A 400 -12.79 1.45 25.38
CA GLY A 400 -11.95 2.52 24.88
C GLY A 400 -11.28 2.17 23.55
N HIS A 401 -10.75 3.17 22.84
CA HIS A 401 -10.06 2.99 21.56
C HIS A 401 -8.84 2.08 21.69
N ALA A 402 -8.06 2.27 22.71
CA ALA A 402 -6.91 1.45 23.09
C ALA A 402 -6.98 1.18 24.61
N HIS A 403 -6.10 0.33 25.13
CA HIS A 403 -6.11 -0.08 26.54
C HIS A 403 -6.12 1.11 27.52
N HIS A 404 -5.49 2.23 27.19
CA HIS A 404 -5.42 3.43 28.04
C HIS A 404 -6.62 4.39 27.90
N HIS A 405 -7.59 4.07 27.03
CA HIS A 405 -8.72 4.96 26.77
C HIS A 405 -10.03 4.53 27.46
N ASP A 406 -10.04 3.38 28.19
CA ASP A 406 -11.27 2.87 28.79
C ASP A 406 -11.91 3.88 29.75
N ASP A 407 -11.13 4.39 30.70
CA ASP A 407 -11.63 5.35 31.70
C ASP A 407 -12.06 6.68 31.08
N LEU A 408 -11.40 7.09 29.99
CA LEU A 408 -11.77 8.30 29.27
C LEU A 408 -13.07 8.11 28.49
N TYR A 409 -13.27 6.94 27.89
CA TYR A 409 -14.44 6.63 27.07
C TYR A 409 -15.65 6.24 27.93
N LEU A 410 -15.48 5.24 28.81
CA LEU A 410 -16.56 4.71 29.65
C LEU A 410 -16.78 5.53 30.93
N GLY A 411 -15.79 6.33 31.33
CA GLY A 411 -15.72 6.95 32.65
C GLY A 411 -15.21 5.99 33.72
N ASN A 412 -14.61 6.52 34.76
CA ASN A 412 -14.12 5.71 35.90
C ASN A 412 -15.24 5.37 36.90
N ALA A 413 -14.96 4.43 37.80
CA ALA A 413 -15.92 3.96 38.81
C ALA A 413 -16.38 5.07 39.78
N SER A 414 -15.58 6.14 39.93
CA SER A 414 -15.94 7.30 40.75
C SER A 414 -16.84 8.31 40.04
N GLY A 415 -17.08 8.12 38.71
CA GLY A 415 -17.84 9.06 37.91
C GLY A 415 -17.06 10.33 37.50
N THR A 416 -15.75 10.40 37.73
CA THR A 416 -14.90 11.54 37.39
C THR A 416 -13.60 11.04 36.72
N PRO A 417 -13.41 11.17 35.39
CA PRO A 417 -14.34 11.74 34.41
C PRO A 417 -15.59 10.88 34.18
N PRO A 418 -16.74 11.49 33.73
CA PRO A 418 -17.97 10.73 33.53
C PRO A 418 -17.95 9.81 32.29
N GLY A 419 -16.89 9.87 31.48
CA GLY A 419 -16.81 9.27 30.17
C GLY A 419 -17.56 10.09 29.10
N TYR A 420 -17.25 9.82 27.83
CA TYR A 420 -17.91 10.51 26.69
C TYR A 420 -18.76 9.57 25.82
N VAL A 421 -18.90 8.29 26.23
CA VAL A 421 -19.76 7.35 25.50
C VAL A 421 -21.23 7.74 25.63
N ASP A 422 -21.94 7.58 24.52
CA ASP A 422 -23.43 7.65 24.54
C ASP A 422 -23.96 6.44 25.32
N ARG A 423 -24.60 6.69 26.46
CA ARG A 423 -25.05 5.65 27.39
C ARG A 423 -26.25 4.85 26.87
N ASP A 424 -27.15 5.49 26.14
CA ASP A 424 -28.31 4.81 25.57
C ASP A 424 -27.88 3.89 24.43
N LEU A 425 -26.99 4.37 23.60
CA LEU A 425 -26.39 3.58 22.53
C LEU A 425 -25.54 2.42 23.07
N LEU A 426 -24.77 2.66 24.14
CA LEU A 426 -23.98 1.63 24.83
C LEU A 426 -24.89 0.51 25.34
N ALA A 427 -25.97 0.86 26.04
CA ALA A 427 -26.93 -0.13 26.57
C ALA A 427 -27.63 -0.93 25.46
N TYR A 428 -27.99 -0.28 24.34
CA TYR A 428 -28.56 -0.96 23.18
C TYR A 428 -27.59 -2.03 22.60
N TRP A 429 -26.34 -1.71 22.46
CA TRP A 429 -25.35 -2.62 21.90
C TRP A 429 -24.82 -3.66 22.92
N GLU A 430 -24.82 -3.32 24.21
CA GLU A 430 -24.51 -4.30 25.27
C GLU A 430 -25.48 -5.49 25.22
N ALA A 431 -26.77 -5.24 24.99
CA ALA A 431 -27.78 -6.28 24.83
C ALA A 431 -27.57 -7.14 23.57
N LYS A 432 -26.74 -6.68 22.65
CA LYS A 432 -26.36 -7.36 21.40
C LYS A 432 -24.92 -7.90 21.42
N ASP A 433 -24.25 -7.95 22.56
CA ASP A 433 -22.90 -8.54 22.64
C ASP A 433 -22.85 -9.87 21.87
N PRO A 434 -21.97 -10.03 20.83
CA PRO A 434 -21.98 -11.19 19.97
C PRO A 434 -21.69 -12.51 20.71
N ILE A 435 -20.94 -12.51 21.81
CA ILE A 435 -20.54 -13.72 22.49
C ILE A 435 -21.72 -14.34 23.28
N PRO A 436 -22.38 -13.65 24.23
CA PRO A 436 -23.50 -14.20 24.94
C PRO A 436 -24.74 -14.45 24.07
N THR A 437 -25.01 -13.58 23.10
CA THR A 437 -26.14 -13.74 22.18
C THR A 437 -25.98 -14.96 21.27
N HIS A 438 -24.78 -15.17 20.71
CA HIS A 438 -24.49 -16.34 19.89
C HIS A 438 -24.41 -17.62 20.71
N ARG A 439 -23.93 -17.56 21.97
CA ARG A 439 -23.97 -18.68 22.92
C ARG A 439 -25.42 -19.11 23.18
N GLN A 440 -26.32 -18.15 23.42
CA GLN A 440 -27.74 -18.47 23.61
C GLN A 440 -28.34 -19.13 22.36
N LEU A 441 -28.03 -18.61 21.18
CA LEU A 441 -28.46 -19.23 19.91
C LEU A 441 -28.00 -20.70 19.80
N LEU A 442 -26.76 -21.02 20.21
CA LEU A 442 -26.25 -22.39 20.21
C LEU A 442 -27.04 -23.31 21.16
N LEU A 443 -27.41 -22.82 22.34
CA LEU A 443 -28.29 -23.53 23.27
C LEU A 443 -29.68 -23.76 22.65
N ASP A 444 -30.27 -22.78 22.03
CA ASP A 444 -31.56 -22.85 21.35
C ASP A 444 -31.54 -23.84 20.16
N LEU A 445 -30.36 -24.00 19.52
CA LEU A 445 -30.11 -25.01 18.48
C LEU A 445 -29.80 -26.39 19.05
N GLY A 446 -29.86 -26.60 20.37
CA GLY A 446 -29.70 -27.87 21.04
C GLY A 446 -28.26 -28.29 21.34
N VAL A 447 -27.31 -27.36 21.30
CA VAL A 447 -25.94 -27.63 21.76
C VAL A 447 -25.93 -27.74 23.27
N ASP A 448 -25.26 -28.78 23.80
CA ASP A 448 -25.19 -29.05 25.22
C ASP A 448 -24.45 -27.92 25.97
N GLU A 449 -25.03 -27.47 27.10
CA GLU A 449 -24.45 -26.37 27.90
C GLU A 449 -23.11 -26.76 28.51
N ILE A 450 -22.92 -28.04 28.91
CA ILE A 450 -21.65 -28.52 29.47
C ILE A 450 -20.56 -28.46 28.39
N ALA A 451 -20.92 -28.82 27.12
CA ALA A 451 -19.97 -28.76 26.02
C ALA A 451 -19.52 -27.33 25.74
N LEU A 452 -20.43 -26.33 25.79
CA LEU A 452 -20.07 -24.91 25.63
C LEU A 452 -19.18 -24.43 26.77
N LYS A 453 -19.48 -24.80 28.02
CA LYS A 453 -18.66 -24.43 29.16
C LYS A 453 -17.25 -25.03 29.10
N ASN A 454 -17.14 -26.30 28.73
CA ASN A 454 -15.84 -26.96 28.55
C ASN A 454 -15.01 -26.25 27.44
N MET A 455 -15.64 -25.87 26.34
CA MET A 455 -15.00 -25.10 25.27
C MET A 455 -14.49 -23.75 25.79
N GLU A 456 -15.27 -23.03 26.58
CA GLU A 456 -14.88 -21.74 27.17
C GLU A 456 -13.70 -21.87 28.13
N GLU A 457 -13.66 -22.97 28.89
CA GLU A 457 -12.55 -23.30 29.79
C GLU A 457 -11.27 -23.68 29.00
N GLU A 458 -11.40 -24.44 27.92
CA GLU A 458 -10.29 -24.76 27.01
C GLU A 458 -9.66 -23.50 26.43
N GLU A 459 -10.47 -22.55 25.97
CA GLU A 459 -9.98 -21.29 25.41
C GLU A 459 -9.32 -20.40 26.48
N GLN A 460 -9.82 -20.43 27.72
CA GLN A 460 -9.16 -19.77 28.85
C GLN A 460 -7.77 -20.33 29.08
N LEU A 461 -7.68 -21.68 29.21
CA LEU A 461 -6.40 -22.35 29.44
C LEU A 461 -5.40 -22.10 28.30
N LEU A 462 -5.87 -22.05 27.05
CA LEU A 462 -5.02 -21.75 25.89
C LEU A 462 -4.40 -20.34 26.02
N VAL A 463 -5.22 -19.35 26.35
CA VAL A 463 -4.79 -17.94 26.47
C VAL A 463 -3.90 -17.76 27.71
N ASP A 464 -4.24 -18.40 28.85
CA ASP A 464 -3.40 -18.38 30.06
C ASP A 464 -2.01 -18.99 29.82
N LYS A 465 -1.96 -20.09 29.09
CA LYS A 465 -0.69 -20.72 28.68
C LYS A 465 0.12 -19.79 27.77
N ALA A 466 -0.52 -19.14 26.82
CA ALA A 466 0.14 -18.18 25.93
C ALA A 466 0.71 -17.00 26.75
N LEU A 467 -0.07 -16.47 27.69
CA LEU A 467 0.36 -15.40 28.59
C LEU A 467 1.60 -15.81 29.42
N LYS A 468 1.54 -16.97 30.03
CA LYS A 468 2.70 -17.49 30.80
C LYS A 468 3.94 -17.61 29.90
N THR A 469 3.77 -18.18 28.73
CA THR A 469 4.90 -18.37 27.79
C THR A 469 5.49 -17.02 27.35
N VAL A 470 4.66 -16.05 26.96
CA VAL A 470 5.15 -14.76 26.46
C VAL A 470 5.85 -13.94 27.54
N THR A 471 5.43 -14.06 28.80
CA THR A 471 6.12 -13.36 29.90
C THR A 471 7.54 -13.90 30.12
N GLU A 472 7.78 -15.18 29.83
CA GLU A 472 9.08 -15.84 29.92
C GLU A 472 9.95 -15.64 28.66
N MET A 473 9.37 -15.19 27.55
CA MET A 473 10.12 -14.93 26.31
C MET A 473 11.16 -13.83 26.50
N PRO A 474 12.32 -13.92 25.83
CA PRO A 474 13.37 -12.91 25.94
C PRO A 474 12.93 -11.58 25.31
N TRP A 475 13.57 -10.51 25.78
CA TRP A 475 13.52 -9.23 25.10
C TRP A 475 14.42 -9.25 23.85
N PRO A 476 14.12 -8.45 22.81
CA PRO A 476 14.99 -8.34 21.65
C PRO A 476 16.38 -7.81 22.02
N ASP A 477 17.41 -8.30 21.32
CA ASP A 477 18.73 -7.68 21.37
C ASP A 477 18.67 -6.30 20.68
N PRO A 478 19.03 -5.20 21.38
CA PRO A 478 18.98 -3.85 20.82
C PRO A 478 19.74 -3.67 19.48
N GLU A 479 20.82 -4.40 19.26
CA GLU A 479 21.60 -4.30 18.02
C GLU A 479 20.85 -4.80 16.79
N THR A 480 19.81 -5.62 16.97
CA THR A 480 18.99 -6.11 15.86
C THR A 480 18.14 -5.03 15.20
N VAL A 481 17.93 -3.87 15.85
CA VAL A 481 17.15 -2.75 15.29
C VAL A 481 17.74 -2.19 14.00
N THR A 482 19.06 -2.34 13.80
CA THR A 482 19.76 -1.83 12.62
C THR A 482 19.62 -2.71 11.38
N LYS A 483 19.22 -3.97 11.55
CA LYS A 483 19.17 -4.96 10.48
C LYS A 483 17.94 -4.84 9.60
N GLY A 484 18.11 -5.14 8.32
CA GLY A 484 17.00 -5.29 7.38
C GLY A 484 16.34 -3.97 7.00
N VAL A 485 17.04 -2.87 7.06
CA VAL A 485 16.54 -1.57 6.58
C VAL A 485 16.45 -1.59 5.07
N THR A 486 17.53 -1.99 4.38
CA THR A 486 17.53 -2.31 2.94
C THR A 486 18.30 -3.62 2.70
N THR A 487 18.25 -4.13 1.47
CA THR A 487 19.14 -5.26 1.06
C THR A 487 20.58 -4.82 0.83
N LEU A 488 20.82 -3.51 0.71
CA LEU A 488 22.13 -2.95 0.39
C LEU A 488 23.02 -2.81 1.63
N ASN A 489 22.43 -2.43 2.75
CA ASN A 489 23.16 -2.13 3.98
C ASN A 489 22.25 -2.17 5.21
N ASP A 490 22.82 -2.52 6.34
CA ASP A 490 22.25 -2.29 7.66
C ASP A 490 22.44 -0.82 8.09
N ALA A 491 21.61 -0.35 9.00
CA ALA A 491 21.79 0.97 9.60
C ALA A 491 23.02 0.96 10.54
N GLU A 492 23.70 2.07 10.63
CA GLU A 492 24.86 2.21 11.48
C GLU A 492 24.46 2.53 12.93
N THR A 493 25.05 1.82 13.90
CA THR A 493 24.84 2.09 15.33
C THR A 493 25.58 3.36 15.77
N HIS A 494 25.10 3.98 16.87
CA HIS A 494 25.82 5.11 17.50
C HIS A 494 27.27 4.75 17.87
N LYS A 495 27.52 3.50 18.30
CA LYS A 495 28.86 3.03 18.63
C LYS A 495 29.75 2.97 17.40
N GLN A 496 29.29 2.38 16.30
CA GLN A 496 30.05 2.33 15.04
C GLN A 496 30.37 3.75 14.52
N ARG A 497 29.39 4.64 14.56
CA ARG A 497 29.58 6.06 14.18
C ARG A 497 30.61 6.75 15.07
N PHE A 498 30.54 6.54 16.39
CA PHE A 498 31.49 7.13 17.34
C PHE A 498 32.90 6.54 17.20
N ASP A 499 33.00 5.22 16.95
CA ASP A 499 34.30 4.57 16.73
C ASP A 499 34.98 5.08 15.45
N ARG A 500 34.17 5.35 14.40
CA ARG A 500 34.68 5.97 13.17
C ARG A 500 35.21 7.40 13.40
N LEU A 501 34.56 8.21 14.25
CA LEU A 501 35.03 9.55 14.60
C LEU A 501 36.38 9.52 15.34
N LYS A 502 36.69 8.43 16.07
CA LYS A 502 37.97 8.26 16.79
C LYS A 502 39.11 7.78 15.90
N THR A 503 38.79 7.22 14.74
CA THR A 503 39.75 6.71 13.79
C THR A 503 39.70 7.60 12.55
N PRO A 504 40.26 8.80 12.61
CA PRO A 504 40.37 9.63 11.42
C PRO A 504 41.08 8.82 10.34
N TYR A 505 40.75 9.10 9.09
CA TYR A 505 41.40 8.46 7.95
C TYR A 505 42.95 8.71 8.06
N GLU A 506 43.66 7.69 8.49
CA GLU A 506 45.11 7.67 8.51
C GLU A 506 45.57 7.08 7.17
N GLY A 507 45.51 7.89 6.12
CA GLY A 507 46.19 7.60 4.88
C GLY A 507 47.70 7.79 5.13
N SER A 508 48.43 6.73 5.34
CA SER A 508 49.87 6.76 5.60
C SER A 508 50.71 7.08 4.36
N GLU A 509 50.15 7.10 3.19
CA GLU A 509 50.68 7.58 1.90
C GLU A 509 49.56 8.29 1.18
N ALA A 510 49.80 9.39 0.45
CA ALA A 510 48.82 10.03 -0.39
C ALA A 510 48.11 8.91 -1.23
N PRO A 511 46.81 8.72 -1.07
CA PRO A 511 46.13 7.63 -1.78
C PRO A 511 46.41 7.77 -3.27
N ALA A 512 46.68 6.65 -3.93
CA ALA A 512 46.85 6.64 -5.39
C ALA A 512 45.64 7.37 -6.03
N PRO A 513 45.81 8.15 -7.09
CA PRO A 513 44.69 8.76 -7.78
C PRO A 513 43.61 7.72 -8.02
N LEU A 514 42.39 8.02 -7.60
CA LEU A 514 41.28 7.10 -7.85
C LEU A 514 41.17 6.84 -9.34
N ALA A 515 40.97 5.58 -9.71
CA ALA A 515 40.74 5.25 -11.10
C ALA A 515 39.51 6.02 -11.57
N VAL A 516 39.63 6.68 -12.73
CA VAL A 516 38.47 7.31 -13.38
C VAL A 516 37.46 6.22 -13.60
N GLY A 517 36.20 6.44 -13.14
CA GLY A 517 35.15 5.45 -13.27
C GLY A 517 34.92 5.07 -14.73
N GLU A 518 34.33 3.89 -14.93
CA GLU A 518 34.05 3.36 -16.26
C GLU A 518 33.12 4.25 -17.09
N THR A 519 32.37 5.15 -16.44
CA THR A 519 31.53 6.13 -17.14
C THR A 519 32.35 7.30 -17.59
N THR A 520 32.77 7.28 -18.85
CA THR A 520 33.33 8.44 -19.50
C THR A 520 32.20 9.37 -19.93
N LEU A 521 32.31 10.68 -19.68
CA LEU A 521 31.36 11.68 -20.21
C LEU A 521 31.71 12.03 -21.67
N ASP A 522 32.07 11.02 -22.46
CA ASP A 522 32.43 11.18 -23.88
C ASP A 522 31.17 11.20 -24.69
N TYR A 523 30.79 12.37 -25.14
CA TYR A 523 29.61 12.58 -25.98
C TYR A 523 29.96 12.45 -27.44
N VAL A 524 28.96 11.96 -28.22
CA VAL A 524 29.09 11.80 -29.68
C VAL A 524 28.07 12.68 -30.40
N GLU A 525 28.48 13.31 -31.50
CA GLU A 525 27.59 14.15 -32.31
C GLU A 525 26.52 13.35 -33.04
N SER A 526 26.80 12.08 -33.36
CA SER A 526 25.84 11.20 -34.05
C SER A 526 26.02 9.75 -33.67
N GLY A 527 24.96 8.97 -33.77
CA GLY A 527 24.96 7.52 -33.58
C GLY A 527 24.96 7.07 -32.12
N GLY A 528 24.85 8.00 -31.16
CA GLY A 528 24.68 7.73 -29.74
C GLY A 528 23.22 7.60 -29.29
N TRP A 529 23.02 7.25 -28.04
CA TRP A 529 21.72 7.29 -27.38
C TRP A 529 21.56 8.60 -26.61
N THR A 530 20.37 9.20 -26.69
CA THR A 530 19.93 10.23 -25.75
C THR A 530 19.66 9.61 -24.38
N TYR A 531 19.61 10.43 -23.36
CA TYR A 531 19.22 10.00 -22.00
C TYR A 531 17.84 9.32 -22.02
N ALA A 532 16.83 9.91 -22.66
CA ALA A 532 15.51 9.33 -22.81
C ALA A 532 15.55 7.97 -23.51
N ARG A 533 16.35 7.84 -24.61
CA ARG A 533 16.49 6.57 -25.32
C ARG A 533 17.12 5.48 -24.45
N ALA A 534 18.08 5.84 -23.59
CA ALA A 534 18.71 4.91 -22.67
C ALA A 534 17.68 4.33 -21.67
N ILE A 535 16.84 5.17 -21.08
CA ILE A 535 15.76 4.76 -20.20
C ILE A 535 14.72 3.91 -20.96
N GLN A 536 14.30 4.34 -22.12
CA GLN A 536 13.36 3.60 -22.97
C GLN A 536 13.85 2.18 -23.29
N GLN A 537 15.15 2.04 -23.62
CA GLN A 537 15.73 0.74 -23.91
C GLN A 537 15.86 -0.12 -22.66
N ALA A 538 16.26 0.47 -21.52
CA ALA A 538 16.31 -0.25 -20.24
C ALA A 538 14.92 -0.80 -19.87
N MET A 539 13.85 -0.01 -20.01
CA MET A 539 12.48 -0.49 -19.77
C MET A 539 12.09 -1.67 -20.66
N ALA A 540 12.44 -1.62 -21.95
CA ALA A 540 12.16 -2.72 -22.88
C ALA A 540 12.96 -4.00 -22.52
N ASP A 541 14.22 -3.85 -22.13
CA ASP A 541 15.08 -4.96 -21.71
C ASP A 541 14.61 -5.58 -20.39
N ILE A 542 14.17 -4.75 -19.42
CA ILE A 542 13.54 -5.18 -18.15
C ILE A 542 12.26 -5.97 -18.43
N ALA A 543 11.39 -5.46 -19.32
CA ALA A 543 10.16 -6.15 -19.69
C ALA A 543 10.42 -7.50 -20.34
N THR A 544 11.47 -7.59 -21.19
CA THR A 544 11.90 -8.83 -21.82
C THR A 544 12.47 -9.81 -20.78
N ARG A 545 13.28 -9.32 -19.84
CA ARG A 545 13.94 -10.14 -18.82
C ARG A 545 12.97 -10.74 -17.82
N HIS A 546 12.03 -9.94 -17.31
CA HIS A 546 11.11 -10.38 -16.26
C HIS A 546 9.77 -10.92 -16.77
N GLY A 547 9.47 -10.74 -18.05
CA GLY A 547 8.27 -11.32 -18.67
C GLY A 547 7.00 -10.89 -17.93
N ASP A 548 6.16 -11.85 -17.53
CA ASP A 548 4.86 -11.59 -16.87
C ASP A 548 4.96 -11.09 -15.43
N GLN A 549 6.16 -11.15 -14.82
CA GLN A 549 6.39 -10.54 -13.51
C GLN A 549 6.51 -9.01 -13.59
N CYS A 550 6.79 -8.46 -14.79
CA CYS A 550 6.95 -7.03 -14.97
C CYS A 550 5.61 -6.37 -15.35
N VAL A 551 5.32 -5.22 -14.73
CA VAL A 551 4.19 -4.35 -15.06
C VAL A 551 4.60 -2.89 -14.90
N PHE A 552 4.17 -2.04 -15.84
CA PHE A 552 4.41 -0.59 -15.83
C PHE A 552 3.10 0.11 -15.52
N ILE A 553 3.02 0.81 -14.40
CA ILE A 553 1.81 1.47 -13.93
C ILE A 553 2.04 2.96 -13.68
N GLY A 554 1.10 3.76 -14.07
CA GLY A 554 1.14 5.22 -13.94
C GLY A 554 -0.01 5.85 -14.72
N GLU A 555 0.06 7.14 -14.91
CA GLU A 555 -0.90 7.89 -15.71
C GLU A 555 -0.45 7.93 -17.17
N ASP A 556 -1.40 7.84 -18.13
CA ASP A 556 -1.17 7.94 -19.57
C ASP A 556 -0.16 6.92 -20.15
N MET A 557 0.02 5.78 -19.50
CA MET A 557 1.02 4.77 -19.86
C MET A 557 0.73 4.10 -21.20
N GLU A 558 -0.54 3.78 -21.46
CA GLU A 558 -0.96 2.98 -22.62
C GLU A 558 -0.86 3.75 -23.94
N VAL A 559 -0.88 5.08 -23.96
CA VAL A 559 -0.76 5.88 -25.18
C VAL A 559 0.72 5.97 -25.61
N ALA A 560 1.54 6.60 -24.81
CA ALA A 560 2.99 6.73 -25.06
C ALA A 560 3.79 7.09 -23.81
N GLY A 561 3.13 7.42 -22.70
CA GLY A 561 3.71 8.11 -21.54
C GLY A 561 3.85 9.62 -21.79
N ALA A 562 4.00 10.40 -20.71
CA ALA A 562 4.01 11.86 -20.76
C ALA A 562 5.06 12.45 -21.73
N PHE A 563 6.20 11.78 -21.91
CA PHE A 563 7.30 12.22 -22.79
C PHE A 563 7.63 11.22 -23.90
N GLY A 564 6.67 10.36 -24.28
CA GLY A 564 6.91 9.30 -25.25
C GLY A 564 7.79 8.16 -24.71
N MET A 565 8.00 8.08 -23.40
CA MET A 565 8.92 7.14 -22.76
C MET A 565 8.53 5.68 -22.99
N ASN A 566 7.24 5.38 -23.17
CA ASN A 566 6.73 4.01 -23.32
C ASN A 566 6.75 3.48 -24.78
N MET A 567 7.21 4.30 -25.73
CA MET A 567 7.23 3.88 -27.14
C MET A 567 8.14 2.69 -27.42
N ALA A 568 9.28 2.59 -26.74
CA ALA A 568 10.19 1.46 -26.90
C ALA A 568 9.56 0.14 -26.42
N LEU A 569 8.83 0.16 -25.29
CA LEU A 569 8.04 -0.98 -24.80
C LEU A 569 7.02 -1.46 -25.84
N LYS A 570 6.28 -0.53 -26.42
CA LYS A 570 5.29 -0.85 -27.47
C LYS A 570 5.94 -1.43 -28.71
N ASN A 571 7.04 -0.84 -29.18
CA ASN A 571 7.80 -1.30 -30.35
C ASN A 571 8.45 -2.68 -30.13
N ALA A 572 8.82 -2.99 -28.88
CA ALA A 572 9.35 -4.30 -28.48
C ALA A 572 8.25 -5.37 -28.27
N GLY A 573 6.98 -5.02 -28.42
CA GLY A 573 5.86 -5.96 -28.27
C GLY A 573 5.33 -6.10 -26.83
N HIS A 574 5.71 -5.21 -25.92
CA HIS A 574 5.34 -5.24 -24.49
C HIS A 574 4.21 -4.26 -24.14
N ALA A 575 3.36 -3.89 -25.10
CA ALA A 575 2.23 -2.98 -24.85
C ALA A 575 1.24 -3.52 -23.80
N ASP A 576 1.12 -4.83 -23.68
CA ASP A 576 0.28 -5.52 -22.70
C ASP A 576 0.72 -5.31 -21.25
N LYS A 577 1.96 -4.89 -21.02
CA LYS A 577 2.53 -4.62 -19.68
C LYS A 577 2.26 -3.21 -19.19
N LEU A 578 1.78 -2.33 -20.06
CA LEU A 578 1.42 -0.96 -19.72
C LEU A 578 -0.01 -0.91 -19.15
N VAL A 579 -0.18 -0.21 -18.03
CA VAL A 579 -1.50 -0.05 -17.39
C VAL A 579 -1.73 1.40 -16.99
N ASP A 580 -2.73 2.02 -17.63
CA ASP A 580 -3.20 3.34 -17.22
C ASP A 580 -3.90 3.28 -15.86
N MET A 581 -3.51 4.14 -14.96
CA MET A 581 -4.13 4.31 -13.65
C MET A 581 -5.05 5.53 -13.64
N PRO A 582 -6.08 5.56 -12.79
CA PRO A 582 -6.71 6.82 -12.45
C PRO A 582 -5.69 7.83 -11.91
N LEU A 583 -5.99 9.13 -12.01
CA LEU A 583 -5.17 10.22 -11.47
C LEU A 583 -5.18 10.16 -9.94
N CYS A 584 -4.24 9.41 -9.35
CA CYS A 584 -4.19 9.12 -7.91
C CYS A 584 -2.82 8.56 -7.50
N GLU A 585 -1.81 9.41 -7.34
CA GLU A 585 -0.42 9.02 -7.11
C GLU A 585 -0.23 8.14 -5.88
N ALA A 586 -0.99 8.40 -4.80
CA ALA A 586 -0.95 7.56 -3.61
C ALA A 586 -1.33 6.11 -3.93
N VAL A 587 -2.43 5.90 -4.64
CA VAL A 587 -2.91 4.55 -5.00
C VAL A 587 -2.04 3.92 -6.08
N ILE A 588 -1.45 4.70 -6.98
CA ILE A 588 -0.43 4.22 -7.94
C ILE A 588 0.74 3.56 -7.18
N VAL A 589 1.29 4.24 -6.16
CA VAL A 589 2.38 3.69 -5.33
C VAL A 589 1.93 2.48 -4.53
N HIS A 590 0.75 2.52 -3.89
CA HIS A 590 0.20 1.38 -3.16
C HIS A 590 -0.07 0.18 -4.06
N THR A 591 -0.50 0.41 -5.30
CA THR A 591 -0.71 -0.64 -6.30
C THR A 591 0.62 -1.30 -6.68
N GLY A 592 1.66 -0.50 -6.90
CA GLY A 592 3.02 -1.00 -7.10
C GLY A 592 3.51 -1.82 -5.90
N THR A 593 3.29 -1.32 -4.69
CA THR A 593 3.64 -2.01 -3.45
C THR A 593 2.91 -3.37 -3.33
N GLY A 594 1.60 -3.40 -3.59
CA GLY A 594 0.82 -4.65 -3.58
C GLY A 594 1.25 -5.63 -4.67
N ALA A 595 1.56 -5.13 -5.86
CA ALA A 595 2.10 -5.95 -6.96
C ALA A 595 3.46 -6.57 -6.57
N ALA A 596 4.35 -5.78 -5.95
CA ALA A 596 5.63 -6.27 -5.44
C ALA A 596 5.45 -7.35 -4.36
N LEU A 597 4.54 -7.15 -3.41
CA LEU A 597 4.17 -8.14 -2.39
C LEU A 597 3.55 -9.41 -2.98
N SER A 598 3.03 -9.38 -4.19
CA SER A 598 2.54 -10.56 -4.92
C SER A 598 3.64 -11.26 -5.74
N GLY A 599 4.89 -10.82 -5.64
CA GLY A 599 6.03 -11.39 -6.37
C GLY A 599 6.23 -10.82 -7.78
N MET A 600 5.55 -9.73 -8.13
CA MET A 600 5.82 -8.97 -9.35
C MET A 600 6.98 -8.00 -9.15
N ARG A 601 7.50 -7.45 -10.27
CA ARG A 601 8.49 -6.36 -10.31
C ARG A 601 7.86 -5.15 -11.02
N PRO A 602 7.03 -4.38 -10.32
CA PRO A 602 6.38 -3.22 -10.89
C PRO A 602 7.36 -2.07 -11.10
N MET A 603 7.18 -1.40 -12.23
CA MET A 603 7.75 -0.08 -12.49
C MET A 603 6.64 0.96 -12.42
N VAL A 604 6.73 1.85 -11.44
CA VAL A 604 5.76 2.89 -11.15
C VAL A 604 6.27 4.21 -11.73
N GLU A 605 5.41 4.97 -12.41
CA GLU A 605 5.72 6.31 -12.86
C GLU A 605 4.86 7.33 -12.09
N ILE A 606 5.51 8.30 -11.46
CA ILE A 606 4.90 9.55 -10.98
C ILE A 606 5.34 10.63 -11.96
N GLN A 607 4.41 11.28 -12.63
CA GLN A 607 4.71 12.11 -13.80
C GLN A 607 5.70 13.24 -13.55
N PHE A 608 5.71 13.84 -12.35
CA PHE A 608 6.61 14.95 -12.00
C PHE A 608 7.01 14.94 -10.52
N GLY A 609 8.19 15.52 -10.23
CA GLY A 609 8.76 15.57 -8.89
C GLY A 609 7.81 16.13 -7.83
N GLY A 610 7.14 17.25 -8.10
CA GLY A 610 6.20 17.87 -7.16
C GLY A 610 4.98 16.99 -6.84
N PHE A 611 4.56 16.10 -7.75
CA PHE A 611 3.41 15.20 -7.57
C PHE A 611 3.73 14.04 -6.63
N ALA A 612 5.01 13.73 -6.42
CA ALA A 612 5.42 12.73 -5.44
C ALA A 612 4.94 13.05 -4.01
N ALA A 613 4.63 14.32 -3.72
CA ALA A 613 4.03 14.73 -2.45
C ALA A 613 2.67 14.07 -2.19
N LEU A 614 1.87 13.79 -3.24
CA LEU A 614 0.59 13.11 -3.13
C LEU A 614 0.75 11.62 -2.78
N GLY A 615 1.84 10.99 -3.22
CA GLY A 615 2.20 9.61 -2.90
C GLY A 615 3.15 9.45 -1.70
N TYR A 616 3.51 10.53 -1.01
CA TYR A 616 4.57 10.51 0.00
C TYR A 616 4.27 9.56 1.17
N ASN A 617 3.04 9.56 1.67
CA ASN A 617 2.60 8.61 2.70
C ASN A 617 2.78 7.14 2.25
N ALA A 618 2.41 6.82 1.02
CA ALA A 618 2.58 5.48 0.45
C ALA A 618 4.05 5.07 0.30
N LEU A 619 4.93 6.02 0.02
CA LEU A 619 6.38 5.78 -0.08
C LEU A 619 7.00 5.53 1.30
N ILE A 620 6.90 6.50 2.22
CA ILE A 620 7.66 6.48 3.48
C ILE A 620 7.03 5.59 4.57
N ASN A 621 5.70 5.61 4.71
CA ASN A 621 4.99 4.86 5.75
C ASN A 621 4.58 3.44 5.30
N ASN A 622 4.78 3.08 4.04
CA ASN A 622 4.49 1.76 3.51
C ASN A 622 5.71 1.14 2.84
N ALA A 623 6.02 1.50 1.59
CA ALA A 623 7.04 0.83 0.79
C ALA A 623 8.40 0.77 1.49
N ALA A 624 8.88 1.89 2.05
CA ALA A 624 10.16 1.98 2.75
C ALA A 624 10.23 1.14 4.03
N MET A 625 9.09 0.95 4.72
CA MET A 625 9.09 0.25 6.01
C MET A 625 8.85 -1.25 5.91
N LEU A 626 8.44 -1.78 4.75
CA LEU A 626 8.01 -3.17 4.61
C LEU A 626 9.08 -4.16 5.04
N ARG A 627 10.31 -3.99 4.58
CA ARG A 627 11.40 -4.90 4.93
C ARG A 627 11.70 -4.87 6.42
N TRP A 628 11.92 -3.70 6.97
CA TRP A 628 12.27 -3.55 8.39
C TRP A 628 11.16 -4.02 9.32
N ARG A 629 9.91 -3.66 9.03
CA ARG A 629 8.74 -4.07 9.82
C ARG A 629 8.41 -5.54 9.67
N TRP A 630 8.42 -6.06 8.43
CA TRP A 630 7.74 -7.31 8.09
C TRP A 630 8.63 -8.33 7.37
N GLY A 631 9.85 -7.98 7.03
CA GLY A 631 10.76 -8.81 6.24
C GLY A 631 10.35 -8.97 4.78
N ALA A 632 9.38 -8.17 4.33
CA ALA A 632 8.86 -8.26 2.98
C ALA A 632 9.77 -7.59 1.98
N ASP A 633 10.10 -8.29 0.90
CA ASP A 633 10.70 -7.68 -0.29
C ASP A 633 9.70 -6.72 -0.95
N CYS A 634 10.23 -5.60 -1.46
CA CYS A 634 9.46 -4.64 -2.25
C CYS A 634 10.23 -4.28 -3.54
N PRO A 635 10.33 -5.21 -4.51
CA PRO A 635 11.05 -5.01 -5.77
C PRO A 635 10.29 -4.04 -6.69
N MET A 636 10.18 -2.78 -6.28
CA MET A 636 9.45 -1.74 -6.99
C MET A 636 10.39 -0.63 -7.40
N THR A 637 10.44 -0.28 -8.69
CA THR A 637 11.17 0.88 -9.20
C THR A 637 10.18 2.01 -9.46
N ILE A 638 10.42 3.17 -8.85
CA ILE A 638 9.60 4.37 -9.00
C ILE A 638 10.40 5.39 -9.81
N ARG A 639 9.90 5.72 -11.01
CA ARG A 639 10.47 6.74 -11.89
C ARG A 639 9.80 8.06 -11.63
N ILE A 640 10.59 9.12 -11.44
CA ILE A 640 10.08 10.47 -11.15
C ILE A 640 10.81 11.46 -12.04
N PRO A 641 10.22 11.89 -13.16
CA PRO A 641 10.72 12.99 -13.97
C PRO A 641 10.70 14.32 -13.19
N LEU A 642 11.79 15.07 -13.24
CA LEU A 642 11.94 16.32 -12.49
C LEU A 642 13.07 17.21 -13.08
N GLY A 643 13.41 18.29 -12.40
CA GLY A 643 14.57 19.11 -12.71
C GLY A 643 14.25 20.44 -13.39
N ALA A 644 15.04 21.45 -13.07
CA ALA A 644 14.94 22.79 -13.61
C ALA A 644 15.47 22.87 -15.06
N LYS A 645 15.46 24.08 -15.63
CA LYS A 645 15.80 24.39 -17.04
C LYS A 645 14.82 23.80 -18.08
N THR A 646 13.69 23.29 -17.63
CA THR A 646 12.64 22.74 -18.50
C THR A 646 11.52 23.75 -18.77
N ARG A 647 11.55 24.91 -18.10
CA ARG A 647 10.52 25.95 -18.19
C ARG A 647 9.14 25.43 -17.80
N SER A 648 9.11 24.52 -16.84
CA SER A 648 7.88 23.82 -16.39
C SER A 648 7.28 24.45 -15.12
N GLY A 649 8.04 25.31 -14.44
CA GLY A 649 7.57 26.04 -13.25
C GLY A 649 7.52 25.22 -11.95
N PRO A 650 6.88 25.77 -10.89
CA PRO A 650 7.11 25.32 -9.53
C PRO A 650 6.55 23.90 -9.20
N PHE A 651 5.62 23.38 -9.99
CA PHE A 651 5.01 22.08 -9.70
C PHE A 651 5.68 20.92 -10.44
N HIS A 652 6.45 21.20 -11.52
CA HIS A 652 6.99 20.18 -12.41
C HIS A 652 8.51 20.06 -12.37
N ALA A 653 9.19 21.12 -11.89
CA ALA A 653 10.65 21.25 -11.97
C ALA A 653 11.37 21.12 -10.63
N ASN A 654 10.67 20.76 -9.56
CA ASN A 654 11.26 20.67 -8.23
C ASN A 654 12.24 19.50 -8.13
N MET A 655 13.41 19.74 -7.57
CA MET A 655 14.31 18.70 -7.08
C MET A 655 13.85 18.27 -5.68
N ILE A 656 13.61 16.97 -5.51
CA ILE A 656 12.96 16.42 -4.31
C ILE A 656 13.82 15.38 -3.56
N GLU A 657 15.09 15.25 -3.93
CA GLU A 657 16.01 14.29 -3.32
C GLU A 657 16.09 14.42 -1.80
N SER A 658 15.98 15.63 -1.28
CA SER A 658 16.01 15.89 0.17
C SER A 658 14.80 15.32 0.92
N TRP A 659 13.67 15.12 0.24
CA TRP A 659 12.47 14.56 0.88
C TRP A 659 12.68 13.13 1.36
N PHE A 660 13.55 12.40 0.70
CA PHE A 660 13.83 10.99 1.01
C PHE A 660 15.08 10.79 1.86
N ALA A 661 15.85 11.85 2.10
CA ALA A 661 17.12 11.78 2.83
C ALA A 661 16.96 11.34 4.30
N ASN A 662 15.78 11.54 4.88
CA ASN A 662 15.48 11.22 6.27
C ASN A 662 14.75 9.88 6.44
N ASP A 663 14.33 9.24 5.34
CA ASP A 663 13.51 8.05 5.39
C ASP A 663 14.34 6.81 5.04
N PRO A 664 14.71 6.00 6.05
CA PRO A 664 15.41 4.75 5.81
C PRO A 664 14.51 3.74 5.07
N GLY A 665 15.12 2.83 4.32
CA GLY A 665 14.42 1.74 3.65
C GLY A 665 14.11 1.97 2.18
N MET A 666 14.53 3.11 1.60
CA MET A 666 14.51 3.35 0.15
C MET A 666 15.91 3.47 -0.42
N VAL A 667 16.03 3.13 -1.71
CA VAL A 667 17.22 3.43 -2.51
C VAL A 667 16.87 4.60 -3.44
N VAL A 668 17.75 5.61 -3.51
CA VAL A 668 17.53 6.79 -4.38
C VAL A 668 18.70 6.91 -5.35
N ILE A 669 18.41 6.89 -6.66
CA ILE A 669 19.38 7.02 -7.74
C ILE A 669 19.09 8.26 -8.59
N ALA A 670 20.13 8.93 -9.05
CA ALA A 670 20.04 10.15 -9.84
C ALA A 670 21.09 10.12 -10.99
N PRO A 671 20.85 9.35 -12.06
CA PRO A 671 21.78 9.28 -13.17
C PRO A 671 21.93 10.63 -13.89
N GLY A 672 23.14 10.99 -14.27
CA GLY A 672 23.45 12.23 -14.97
C GLY A 672 23.75 12.07 -16.47
N CYS A 673 23.87 10.85 -16.99
CA CYS A 673 24.22 10.58 -18.39
C CYS A 673 23.50 9.33 -18.93
N PRO A 674 23.46 9.15 -20.27
CA PRO A 674 22.76 8.01 -20.89
C PRO A 674 23.25 6.63 -20.43
N GLN A 675 24.58 6.44 -20.27
CA GLN A 675 25.12 5.16 -19.80
C GLN A 675 24.63 4.83 -18.40
N ASP A 676 24.71 5.79 -17.46
CA ASP A 676 24.25 5.57 -16.08
C ASP A 676 22.73 5.43 -15.99
N ALA A 677 21.97 6.13 -16.85
CA ALA A 677 20.52 6.00 -16.90
C ALA A 677 20.07 4.57 -17.28
N TYR A 678 20.76 3.97 -18.25
CA TYR A 678 20.52 2.56 -18.62
C TYR A 678 20.93 1.62 -17.49
N ASP A 679 22.18 1.71 -17.02
CA ASP A 679 22.77 0.75 -16.08
C ASP A 679 22.07 0.75 -14.73
N LEU A 680 21.81 1.95 -14.19
CA LEU A 680 21.17 2.09 -12.87
C LEU A 680 19.70 1.64 -12.91
N LEU A 681 18.97 1.88 -14.02
CA LEU A 681 17.59 1.42 -14.14
C LEU A 681 17.51 -0.10 -14.28
N MET A 682 18.41 -0.70 -15.06
CA MET A 682 18.52 -2.17 -15.17
C MET A 682 18.84 -2.82 -13.81
N GLU A 683 19.78 -2.26 -13.06
CA GLU A 683 20.15 -2.77 -11.73
C GLU A 683 19.04 -2.53 -10.69
N ALA A 684 18.35 -1.39 -10.76
CA ALA A 684 17.23 -1.09 -9.88
C ALA A 684 16.10 -2.12 -9.97
N ALA A 685 15.81 -2.60 -11.18
CA ALA A 685 14.79 -3.62 -11.42
C ALA A 685 15.12 -4.98 -10.80
N GLU A 686 16.39 -5.24 -10.47
CA GLU A 686 16.84 -6.48 -9.82
C GLU A 686 16.85 -6.40 -8.28
N LEU A 687 16.80 -5.19 -7.71
CA LEU A 687 16.78 -5.05 -6.26
C LEU A 687 15.45 -5.50 -5.66
N ASN A 688 15.50 -5.95 -4.44
CA ASN A 688 14.32 -6.32 -3.64
C ASN A 688 13.87 -5.20 -2.68
N ASP A 689 14.40 -4.00 -2.87
CA ASP A 689 14.03 -2.78 -2.15
C ASP A 689 13.26 -1.82 -3.06
N PRO A 690 12.48 -0.89 -2.52
CA PRO A 690 11.90 0.19 -3.33
C PRO A 690 13.02 1.14 -3.78
N VAL A 691 13.11 1.37 -5.09
CA VAL A 691 14.11 2.26 -5.71
C VAL A 691 13.42 3.46 -6.33
N ILE A 692 13.82 4.65 -5.95
CA ILE A 692 13.40 5.91 -6.57
C ILE A 692 14.49 6.33 -7.57
N MET A 693 14.12 6.45 -8.84
CA MET A 693 14.95 7.02 -9.87
C MET A 693 14.51 8.44 -10.19
N LEU A 694 15.38 9.40 -9.87
CA LEU A 694 15.18 10.81 -10.17
C LEU A 694 15.67 11.08 -11.61
N GLU A 695 14.73 11.31 -12.52
CA GLU A 695 15.00 11.47 -13.95
C GLU A 695 15.00 12.94 -14.32
N HIS A 696 16.17 13.52 -14.65
CA HIS A 696 16.23 14.92 -15.01
C HIS A 696 15.69 15.17 -16.45
N ILE A 697 14.50 15.78 -16.56
CA ILE A 697 13.81 16.03 -17.86
C ILE A 697 14.68 16.84 -18.81
N GLY A 698 15.45 17.81 -18.31
CA GLY A 698 16.37 18.61 -19.11
C GLY A 698 17.48 17.81 -19.82
N LEU A 699 17.74 16.57 -19.38
CA LEU A 699 18.70 15.64 -19.99
C LEU A 699 18.06 14.73 -21.06
N TYR A 700 16.74 14.67 -21.19
CA TYR A 700 16.06 13.73 -22.09
C TYR A 700 16.51 13.85 -23.55
N GLY A 701 16.98 15.02 -23.98
CA GLY A 701 17.38 15.24 -25.35
C GLY A 701 16.22 15.28 -26.32
N LEU A 702 15.01 15.60 -25.83
CA LEU A 702 13.82 15.78 -26.63
C LEU A 702 13.88 17.15 -27.30
N GLY A 703 13.66 17.21 -28.62
CA GLY A 703 13.63 18.47 -29.36
C GLY A 703 12.51 19.41 -28.90
N GLY A 704 12.51 20.67 -29.35
CA GLY A 704 11.40 21.59 -29.13
C GLY A 704 11.45 22.43 -27.84
N GLY A 705 12.65 22.74 -27.30
CA GLY A 705 12.83 23.65 -26.18
C GLY A 705 12.95 23.00 -24.80
N LEU A 706 12.80 21.69 -24.72
CA LEU A 706 13.07 20.91 -23.52
C LEU A 706 14.54 20.50 -23.38
N THR A 707 15.44 21.02 -24.19
CA THR A 707 16.89 20.83 -24.11
C THR A 707 17.49 21.84 -23.13
N GLY A 708 17.19 21.68 -21.85
CA GLY A 708 17.50 22.68 -20.82
C GLY A 708 18.98 23.05 -20.67
N TRP A 709 19.88 22.18 -21.08
CA TRP A 709 21.31 22.35 -20.85
C TRP A 709 22.12 22.72 -22.11
N GLY A 710 21.44 22.86 -23.29
CA GLY A 710 22.05 23.35 -24.53
C GLY A 710 23.21 22.52 -25.09
N GLN A 711 23.43 21.32 -24.58
CA GLN A 711 24.51 20.44 -24.96
C GLN A 711 24.01 19.12 -25.54
N ASN A 712 24.75 18.62 -26.51
CA ASN A 712 24.60 17.25 -26.97
C ASN A 712 25.21 16.31 -25.90
N ILE A 713 24.36 15.51 -25.23
CA ILE A 713 24.79 14.53 -24.24
C ILE A 713 24.64 13.09 -24.74
N ASN A 714 24.52 12.90 -26.06
CA ASN A 714 24.43 11.55 -26.62
C ASN A 714 25.71 10.75 -26.35
N GLN A 715 25.54 9.49 -25.97
CA GLN A 715 26.66 8.57 -25.69
C GLN A 715 26.51 7.29 -26.47
N LYS A 716 27.64 6.62 -26.76
CA LYS A 716 27.63 5.20 -27.14
C LYS A 716 27.45 4.40 -25.86
N VAL A 717 26.25 3.84 -25.67
CA VAL A 717 25.90 3.04 -24.50
C VAL A 717 26.36 1.59 -24.73
N ASP A 718 27.17 1.06 -23.80
CA ASP A 718 27.54 -0.36 -23.73
C ASP A 718 26.68 -1.03 -22.63
N THR A 719 25.78 -1.92 -23.06
CA THR A 719 24.86 -2.63 -22.17
C THR A 719 25.48 -3.89 -21.54
N SER A 720 26.65 -4.33 -22.03
CA SER A 720 27.23 -5.61 -21.67
C SER A 720 27.67 -5.71 -20.19
N PRO A 721 28.28 -4.67 -19.59
CA PRO A 721 28.76 -4.76 -18.21
C PRO A 721 27.63 -4.95 -17.20
N VAL A 722 26.54 -4.18 -17.31
CA VAL A 722 25.41 -4.32 -16.38
C VAL A 722 24.68 -5.64 -16.59
N GLN A 723 24.47 -6.07 -17.83
CA GLN A 723 23.85 -7.37 -18.12
C GLN A 723 24.66 -8.52 -17.51
N THR A 724 26.01 -8.51 -17.67
CA THR A 724 26.88 -9.50 -17.09
C THR A 724 26.83 -9.48 -15.56
N ALA A 725 26.85 -8.31 -14.94
CA ALA A 725 26.76 -8.18 -13.48
C ALA A 725 25.44 -8.74 -12.95
N ILE A 726 24.32 -8.43 -13.60
CA ILE A 726 23.00 -8.96 -13.24
C ILE A 726 22.98 -10.49 -13.38
N ASP A 727 23.49 -11.05 -14.48
CA ASP A 727 23.50 -12.49 -14.71
C ASP A 727 24.39 -13.23 -13.70
N GLU A 728 25.41 -12.57 -13.17
CA GLU A 728 26.28 -13.08 -12.10
C GLU A 728 25.73 -12.81 -10.68
N GLY A 729 24.56 -12.17 -10.53
CA GLY A 729 23.98 -11.78 -9.25
C GLY A 729 24.78 -10.70 -8.52
N LYS A 730 25.51 -9.85 -9.25
CA LYS A 730 26.35 -8.78 -8.74
C LYS A 730 25.73 -7.42 -9.00
N ARG A 731 26.11 -6.44 -8.19
CA ARG A 731 25.80 -5.01 -8.43
C ARG A 731 26.87 -4.40 -9.32
N HIS A 732 26.45 -3.55 -10.26
CA HIS A 732 27.34 -2.85 -11.16
C HIS A 732 27.67 -1.44 -10.65
N LYS A 733 26.64 -0.59 -10.42
CA LYS A 733 26.83 0.82 -10.06
C LYS A 733 26.07 1.29 -8.81
N ILE A 734 24.93 0.70 -8.48
CA ILE A 734 24.15 1.15 -7.31
C ILE A 734 24.97 1.03 -6.03
N GLY A 735 25.06 2.16 -5.29
CA GLY A 735 25.85 2.29 -4.07
C GLY A 735 27.34 2.62 -4.30
N LYS A 736 27.74 2.93 -5.55
CA LYS A 736 29.11 3.29 -5.92
C LYS A 736 29.15 4.66 -6.63
N ALA A 737 29.97 5.57 -6.13
CA ALA A 737 30.30 6.79 -6.84
C ALA A 737 31.30 6.53 -7.98
N ALA A 738 31.41 7.48 -8.91
CA ALA A 738 32.41 7.46 -9.97
C ALA A 738 33.26 8.73 -9.93
N VAL A 739 34.56 8.55 -10.01
CA VAL A 739 35.46 9.64 -10.33
C VAL A 739 35.42 9.87 -11.84
N ILE A 740 34.63 10.85 -12.29
CA ILE A 740 34.44 11.13 -13.72
C ILE A 740 35.50 12.06 -14.31
N ARG A 741 36.29 12.70 -13.44
CA ARG A 741 37.49 13.48 -13.79
C ARG A 741 38.46 13.40 -12.63
N GLY A 742 39.70 13.03 -12.88
CA GLY A 742 40.81 13.10 -11.92
C GLY A 742 41.30 14.52 -11.70
N GLY A 743 41.69 14.85 -10.46
CA GLY A 743 42.23 16.17 -10.04
C GLY A 743 43.05 16.05 -8.76
N ARG A 744 43.77 17.10 -8.40
CA ARG A 744 44.66 17.09 -7.22
C ARG A 744 44.42 18.26 -6.27
N ASP A 745 43.76 19.32 -6.72
CA ASP A 745 43.69 20.60 -5.98
C ASP A 745 42.41 20.75 -5.18
N ILE A 746 41.30 20.18 -5.65
CA ILE A 746 39.97 20.25 -5.02
C ILE A 746 39.07 19.13 -5.45
N THR A 747 38.24 18.61 -4.54
CA THR A 747 37.18 17.63 -4.78
C THR A 747 35.86 18.35 -4.98
N LEU A 748 35.20 18.07 -6.11
CA LEU A 748 33.84 18.53 -6.44
C LEU A 748 32.90 17.33 -6.51
N VAL A 749 32.02 17.18 -5.52
CA VAL A 749 31.03 16.10 -5.44
C VAL A 749 29.70 16.60 -6.02
N THR A 750 29.07 15.82 -6.88
CA THR A 750 27.82 16.22 -7.54
C THR A 750 27.01 15.02 -8.02
N TRP A 751 25.84 15.23 -8.64
CA TRP A 751 24.98 14.20 -9.21
C TRP A 751 24.00 14.77 -10.25
N GLY A 752 23.36 13.90 -11.01
CA GLY A 752 22.33 14.27 -11.97
C GLY A 752 22.83 15.26 -13.02
N SER A 753 22.03 16.28 -13.32
CA SER A 753 22.36 17.30 -14.32
C SER A 753 23.60 18.13 -13.99
N MET A 754 23.92 18.26 -12.71
CA MET A 754 25.03 19.11 -12.25
C MET A 754 26.40 18.56 -12.63
N ILE A 755 26.55 17.29 -13.01
CA ILE A 755 27.81 16.72 -13.54
C ILE A 755 28.29 17.48 -14.78
N HIS A 756 27.37 18.01 -15.60
CA HIS A 756 27.69 18.72 -16.82
C HIS A 756 28.27 20.11 -16.54
N ILE A 757 27.73 20.83 -15.57
CA ILE A 757 28.25 22.11 -15.13
C ILE A 757 29.60 21.91 -14.42
N ALA A 758 29.70 20.88 -13.58
CA ALA A 758 30.96 20.54 -12.91
C ALA A 758 32.09 20.27 -13.92
N LYS A 759 31.81 19.50 -14.98
CA LYS A 759 32.80 19.24 -16.05
C LYS A 759 33.21 20.50 -16.77
N GLN A 760 32.28 21.37 -17.17
CA GLN A 760 32.57 22.63 -17.83
C GLN A 760 33.40 23.56 -16.93
N ALA A 761 33.03 23.66 -15.65
CA ALA A 761 33.80 24.47 -14.69
C ALA A 761 35.23 23.96 -14.53
N ALA A 762 35.39 22.63 -14.43
CA ALA A 762 36.73 22.04 -14.35
C ALA A 762 37.57 22.24 -15.62
N ASP A 763 36.94 22.22 -16.81
CA ASP A 763 37.68 22.51 -18.08
C ASP A 763 38.18 23.97 -18.13
N VAL A 764 37.42 24.94 -17.65
CA VAL A 764 37.83 26.33 -17.53
C VAL A 764 38.96 26.47 -16.50
N LEU A 765 38.78 25.90 -15.30
CA LEU A 765 39.74 26.00 -14.18
C LEU A 765 41.10 25.33 -14.49
N SER A 766 41.10 24.25 -15.27
CA SER A 766 42.33 23.61 -15.72
C SER A 766 43.18 24.55 -16.57
N SER A 767 42.57 25.47 -17.30
CA SER A 767 43.36 26.53 -18.03
C SER A 767 43.99 27.57 -17.09
N GLU A 768 43.63 27.54 -15.81
CA GLU A 768 44.11 28.37 -14.72
C GLU A 768 45.04 27.58 -13.77
N ASP A 769 45.51 26.40 -14.17
CA ASP A 769 46.29 25.45 -13.39
C ASP A 769 45.62 24.95 -12.10
N ILE A 770 44.26 24.90 -12.06
CA ILE A 770 43.46 24.33 -10.98
C ILE A 770 42.85 22.99 -11.47
N GLU A 771 43.32 21.87 -10.94
CA GLU A 771 42.91 20.53 -11.31
C GLU A 771 41.84 20.02 -10.36
N VAL A 772 40.57 20.04 -10.86
CA VAL A 772 39.38 19.65 -10.11
C VAL A 772 39.12 18.16 -10.28
N GLU A 773 39.05 17.42 -9.18
CA GLU A 773 38.55 16.04 -9.17
C GLU A 773 37.01 16.05 -9.03
N ILE A 774 36.31 15.43 -9.98
CA ILE A 774 34.86 15.39 -9.98
C ILE A 774 34.37 13.97 -9.63
N ILE A 775 33.51 13.91 -8.60
CA ILE A 775 32.84 12.69 -8.16
C ILE A 775 31.36 12.80 -8.47
N ASP A 776 30.87 11.88 -9.32
CA ASP A 776 29.45 11.66 -9.53
C ASP A 776 28.95 10.61 -8.54
N LEU A 777 28.01 10.97 -7.66
CA LEU A 777 27.47 10.05 -6.66
C LEU A 777 26.60 8.94 -7.26
N ARG A 778 25.85 9.19 -8.34
CA ARG A 778 24.91 8.24 -8.97
C ARG A 778 23.82 7.75 -8.02
N THR A 779 24.19 7.26 -6.83
CA THR A 779 23.31 6.80 -5.77
C THR A 779 23.35 7.79 -4.61
N LEU A 780 22.18 8.36 -4.28
CA LEU A 780 22.05 9.34 -3.20
C LEU A 780 21.74 8.67 -1.86
N LEU A 781 21.04 7.53 -1.89
CA LEU A 781 20.75 6.70 -0.73
C LEU A 781 20.87 5.20 -1.12
N PRO A 782 21.75 4.43 -0.47
CA PRO A 782 22.88 4.89 0.32
C PRO A 782 23.97 5.50 -0.58
N PHE A 783 24.61 6.58 -0.16
CA PHE A 783 25.70 7.17 -0.94
C PHE A 783 27.07 6.57 -0.58
N ASP A 784 28.02 6.62 -1.53
CA ASP A 784 29.39 6.18 -1.37
C ASP A 784 30.25 7.24 -0.66
N ALA A 785 30.19 7.24 0.66
CA ALA A 785 30.98 8.16 1.47
C ALA A 785 32.47 7.90 1.37
N GLN A 786 32.88 6.63 1.19
CA GLN A 786 34.30 6.25 1.21
C GLN A 786 35.07 6.89 0.06
N THR A 787 34.53 6.82 -1.17
CA THR A 787 35.14 7.45 -2.35
C THR A 787 35.29 8.97 -2.13
N CYS A 788 34.30 9.64 -1.55
CA CYS A 788 34.37 11.06 -1.26
C CYS A 788 35.43 11.40 -0.18
N ILE A 789 35.49 10.60 0.90
CA ILE A 789 36.44 10.78 2.00
C ILE A 789 37.88 10.63 1.49
N GLU A 790 38.15 9.60 0.68
CA GLU A 790 39.47 9.35 0.09
C GLU A 790 39.92 10.50 -0.81
N SER A 791 39.03 11.01 -1.64
CA SER A 791 39.29 12.15 -2.50
C SER A 791 39.60 13.43 -1.69
N VAL A 792 38.73 13.76 -0.74
CA VAL A 792 38.90 14.95 0.12
C VAL A 792 40.16 14.88 0.96
N SER A 793 40.49 13.67 1.46
CA SER A 793 41.72 13.50 2.27
C SER A 793 42.99 13.70 1.45
N ARG A 794 42.92 13.55 0.12
CA ARG A 794 44.03 13.80 -0.80
C ARG A 794 44.09 15.24 -1.30
N THR A 795 42.96 15.84 -1.62
CA THR A 795 42.85 17.19 -2.20
C THR A 795 42.81 18.29 -1.14
N GLY A 796 42.46 17.98 0.09
CA GLY A 796 42.31 18.94 1.19
C GLY A 796 41.14 19.92 1.07
N ARG A 797 40.35 19.83 0.00
CA ARG A 797 39.28 20.81 -0.30
C ARG A 797 38.03 20.14 -0.82
N LEU A 798 36.87 20.64 -0.39
CA LEU A 798 35.59 20.06 -0.74
C LEU A 798 34.59 21.12 -1.20
N VAL A 799 34.04 20.92 -2.39
CA VAL A 799 32.83 21.59 -2.85
C VAL A 799 31.78 20.54 -3.18
N ILE A 800 30.52 20.74 -2.76
CA ILE A 800 29.40 19.91 -3.14
C ILE A 800 28.47 20.78 -3.98
N LEU A 801 28.11 20.30 -5.16
CA LEU A 801 27.22 20.98 -6.10
C LEU A 801 25.93 20.19 -6.29
N GLN A 802 24.79 20.79 -5.93
CA GLN A 802 23.45 20.25 -6.11
C GLN A 802 22.54 21.21 -6.88
N GLU A 803 21.52 20.69 -7.57
CA GLU A 803 20.50 21.50 -8.23
C GLU A 803 19.38 21.90 -7.26
N GLY A 804 19.08 21.09 -6.25
CA GLY A 804 18.09 21.41 -5.22
C GLY A 804 18.44 22.65 -4.41
N GLN A 805 17.44 23.19 -3.68
CA GLN A 805 17.61 24.38 -2.85
C GLN A 805 18.79 24.22 -1.88
N TRP A 806 19.45 25.33 -1.60
CA TRP A 806 20.59 25.34 -0.69
C TRP A 806 20.15 24.97 0.73
N ASN A 807 19.08 25.60 1.23
CA ASN A 807 18.61 25.39 2.59
C ASN A 807 17.89 24.02 2.73
N GLY A 808 18.37 23.18 3.64
CA GLY A 808 17.83 21.81 3.81
C GLY A 808 18.19 20.84 2.67
N GLY A 809 19.09 21.25 1.77
CA GLY A 809 19.56 20.42 0.66
C GLY A 809 20.38 19.21 1.13
N LEU A 810 20.33 18.12 0.36
CA LEU A 810 21.05 16.87 0.64
C LEU A 810 22.56 17.09 0.77
N GLY A 811 23.13 18.06 0.05
CA GLY A 811 24.56 18.40 0.10
C GLY A 811 25.08 18.69 1.50
N HIS A 812 24.29 19.27 2.38
CA HIS A 812 24.69 19.53 3.77
C HIS A 812 24.80 18.24 4.59
N THR A 813 23.90 17.29 4.37
CA THR A 813 23.98 15.95 4.98
C THR A 813 25.22 15.21 4.51
N LEU A 814 25.49 15.24 3.20
CA LEU A 814 26.69 14.65 2.60
C LEU A 814 27.97 15.31 3.13
N GLN A 815 28.02 16.64 3.19
CA GLN A 815 29.13 17.39 3.76
C GLN A 815 29.43 16.93 5.18
N SER A 816 28.41 16.90 6.05
CA SER A 816 28.57 16.46 7.44
C SER A 816 29.14 15.04 7.51
N ARG A 817 28.62 14.15 6.69
CA ARG A 817 29.02 12.74 6.67
C ARG A 817 30.46 12.54 6.18
N ILE A 818 30.87 13.29 5.15
CA ILE A 818 32.26 13.26 4.63
C ILE A 818 33.24 13.80 5.67
N LEU A 819 32.88 14.90 6.33
CA LEU A 819 33.72 15.55 7.31
C LEU A 819 33.96 14.75 8.58
N GLU A 820 33.10 13.83 8.94
CA GLU A 820 33.30 12.94 10.10
C GLU A 820 34.66 12.24 10.05
N SER A 821 35.19 11.94 8.85
CA SER A 821 36.47 11.22 8.68
C SER A 821 37.57 12.07 8.02
N SER A 822 37.22 13.14 7.30
CA SER A 822 38.19 13.93 6.53
C SER A 822 38.45 15.34 7.08
N PHE A 823 37.86 15.72 8.22
CA PHE A 823 37.98 17.09 8.78
C PHE A 823 39.41 17.56 8.94
N TYR A 824 40.28 16.72 9.47
CA TYR A 824 41.69 17.07 9.71
C TYR A 824 42.57 17.11 8.44
N SER A 825 42.03 16.65 7.31
CA SER A 825 42.69 16.76 6.01
C SER A 825 42.37 18.09 5.29
N LEU A 826 41.42 18.85 5.82
CA LEU A 826 40.97 20.08 5.15
C LEU A 826 42.00 21.21 5.25
N GLU A 827 42.21 21.85 4.13
CA GLU A 827 42.99 23.08 3.98
C GLU A 827 42.11 24.31 3.81
N ALA A 828 40.87 24.15 3.39
CA ALA A 828 39.88 25.22 3.24
C ALA A 828 38.51 24.82 3.80
N ALA A 829 37.66 25.80 4.09
CA ALA A 829 36.30 25.56 4.52
C ALA A 829 35.50 24.87 3.39
N PRO A 830 34.78 23.75 3.68
CA PRO A 830 33.98 23.09 2.67
C PRO A 830 32.75 23.90 2.29
N VAL A 831 32.37 23.88 1.02
CA VAL A 831 31.27 24.72 0.50
C VAL A 831 30.21 23.81 -0.13
N VAL A 832 28.92 24.13 0.10
CA VAL A 832 27.79 23.57 -0.63
C VAL A 832 27.21 24.65 -1.55
N ILE A 833 27.10 24.33 -2.84
CA ILE A 833 26.42 25.13 -3.86
C ILE A 833 25.07 24.48 -4.13
N GLY A 834 23.99 25.25 -4.05
CA GLY A 834 22.63 24.81 -4.36
C GLY A 834 21.82 25.94 -5.00
N ALA A 835 20.60 25.63 -5.42
CA ALA A 835 19.67 26.64 -5.91
C ALA A 835 19.31 27.64 -4.80
N ILE A 836 18.90 28.84 -5.20
CA ILE A 836 18.32 29.83 -4.31
C ILE A 836 17.05 29.26 -3.67
N ASP A 837 16.81 29.58 -2.40
CA ASP A 837 15.69 29.08 -1.60
C ASP A 837 14.34 29.69 -2.04
N THR A 838 13.95 29.39 -3.26
CA THR A 838 12.67 29.78 -3.88
C THR A 838 12.04 28.58 -4.59
N PRO A 839 10.72 28.56 -4.78
CA PRO A 839 10.13 27.65 -5.76
C PRO A 839 10.73 27.89 -7.14
N VAL A 840 10.83 26.86 -7.98
CA VAL A 840 11.41 26.97 -9.31
C VAL A 840 10.51 27.85 -10.20
N PRO A 841 11.02 28.99 -10.73
CA PRO A 841 10.17 29.89 -11.52
C PRO A 841 9.88 29.34 -12.92
N PHE A 842 8.77 29.81 -13.52
CA PHE A 842 8.41 29.46 -14.91
C PHE A 842 9.19 30.26 -15.97
N SER A 843 9.45 31.55 -15.69
CA SER A 843 10.11 32.44 -16.66
C SER A 843 11.59 32.08 -16.82
N PRO A 844 12.09 31.93 -18.08
CA PRO A 844 13.47 31.55 -18.34
C PRO A 844 14.53 32.36 -17.55
N PRO A 845 14.52 33.71 -17.58
CA PRO A 845 15.54 34.44 -16.85
C PRO A 845 15.47 34.29 -15.32
N LEU A 846 14.28 34.02 -14.77
CA LEU A 846 14.13 33.77 -13.34
C LEU A 846 14.58 32.35 -12.97
N GLU A 847 14.19 31.35 -13.77
CA GLU A 847 14.63 29.97 -13.55
C GLU A 847 16.15 29.83 -13.71
N ASP A 848 16.75 30.50 -14.74
CA ASP A 848 18.19 30.48 -14.97
C ASP A 848 18.96 31.16 -13.84
N PHE A 849 18.37 32.18 -13.18
CA PHE A 849 18.96 32.84 -12.03
C PHE A 849 18.84 32.00 -10.75
N THR A 850 17.85 31.15 -10.65
CA THR A 850 17.58 30.36 -9.43
C THR A 850 18.54 29.18 -9.26
N VAL A 851 18.88 28.48 -10.34
CA VAL A 851 19.76 27.29 -10.30
C VAL A 851 21.24 27.70 -10.38
N PRO A 852 22.18 26.88 -9.85
CA PRO A 852 23.61 27.17 -9.95
C PRO A 852 24.03 27.38 -11.40
N SER A 853 24.64 28.52 -11.66
CA SER A 853 25.22 28.87 -12.96
C SER A 853 26.67 28.39 -13.09
N LEU A 854 27.14 28.20 -14.34
CA LEU A 854 28.54 27.87 -14.62
C LEU A 854 29.52 28.88 -13.98
N ASP A 855 29.26 30.22 -14.16
CA ASP A 855 30.11 31.26 -13.63
C ASP A 855 30.19 31.23 -12.10
N HIS A 856 29.03 30.97 -11.44
CA HIS A 856 29.00 30.86 -9.98
C HIS A 856 29.80 29.63 -9.48
N VAL A 857 29.66 28.48 -10.14
CA VAL A 857 30.44 27.28 -9.80
C VAL A 857 31.94 27.51 -10.00
N ILE A 858 32.36 28.13 -11.11
CA ILE A 858 33.76 28.49 -11.37
C ILE A 858 34.27 29.41 -10.27
N GLU A 859 33.55 30.47 -9.91
CA GLU A 859 33.95 31.44 -8.89
C GLU A 859 34.16 30.76 -7.53
N VAL A 860 33.20 29.93 -7.08
CA VAL A 860 33.26 29.24 -5.78
C VAL A 860 34.39 28.21 -5.76
N VAL A 861 34.53 27.39 -6.80
CA VAL A 861 35.59 26.39 -6.84
C VAL A 861 36.97 27.03 -6.90
N ARG A 862 37.14 28.12 -7.69
CA ARG A 862 38.37 28.88 -7.73
C ARG A 862 38.74 29.47 -6.36
N PHE A 863 37.78 30.11 -5.69
CA PHE A 863 37.96 30.65 -4.35
C PHE A 863 38.40 29.56 -3.37
N SER A 864 37.71 28.43 -3.35
CA SER A 864 38.05 27.32 -2.44
C SER A 864 39.39 26.67 -2.76
N ALA A 865 39.80 26.61 -4.04
CA ALA A 865 41.09 26.05 -4.45
C ALA A 865 42.27 26.96 -4.09
N GLN A 866 42.06 28.27 -3.98
CA GLN A 866 43.07 29.27 -3.67
C GLN A 866 43.15 29.65 -2.17
N SER A 867 42.13 29.22 -1.37
CA SER A 867 42.14 29.41 0.07
C SER A 867 43.01 28.39 0.77
#